data_2dd0c2b430d37452f5adad78af433ccd
#
_entry.id   2dd0c2b430d37452f5adad78af433ccd
#
_cell.length_a   1.000
_cell.length_b   1.000
_cell.length_c   1.000
_cell.angle_alpha   90.00
_cell.angle_beta   90.00
_cell.angle_gamma   90.00
#
_symmetry.space_group_name_H-M   'P 1'
#
loop_
_entity.id
_entity.type
_entity.pdbx_description
1 polymer ?
#
loop_
_entity_poly.entity_id
_entity_poly.type
_entity_poly.pdbx_seq_one_letter_code
_entity_poly.pdbx_strand_id
1 'polypeptide(L)'
;MNPIKIAAQESDHLIIPIFEDTYVQNGEGGKPNNCIDKIFGDRETLNVKGDEGTGSLHRMILLKFDVSSLQNCEVFSADIILYGLDVYEPNGVSLNLYSVDPEAWNQSAVTYRTAPQCNQHICSIKASYGINQLFVTDYIKQAIAEGKQQVSFILLNNAGAPLHMRFVSSRGEISKRPMLKIGTNPYGYHTRLEKNADSQNIWNHAADMVDEWNADWSRISSKPLVNAEFVSEDPDEYLHTVEVARVPKESYYPRKTRILDTVKNYSPSTSDLNDYDAYGGLICNTKFEKTGFYRIEQHNGRFWCVTPEGNPFYRKALVEVRPGASQKQREAINARFDSLDKWAMHETEHLRSLGFNSVGGWSDAELLTRVEQPPALSKIAYFINEYTRRIRTNTTDGGSTTSLGGAIPVFDPEFESFCDERACAVVSPFADNRNFFGWMSDNELHADFHLLDHYLALDHTNSILSYSYATAWTFLSFSAGKKNVFWSDVTDEMRLKFRAMIYNRYFKLVSAAIKKYDPNHLFMGSRFLPGCYRDEHVNRVAGEYCDIISLNYYGAWTPESDLMANITRWSGRPFVITEWYAKGMDVCNETTRLTNDTGAGWTVGTQKERGFFYHNYALKLLQCKGCVGFDWFKMWDNDPDNEKADWTNRNANKGIYNTQYQEYFELTSAMKYLNMNVYSLIEHFDKH
;
A
#
# COMPACT_ATOMS: atom_id res chain seq x y z
N MET A 1 -1.10 -28.12 40.47
CA MET A 1 -0.28 -28.35 39.28
C MET A 1 0.98 -27.53 39.44
N ASN A 2 2.17 -28.15 39.40
CA ASN A 2 3.42 -27.44 39.68
C ASN A 2 3.66 -26.34 38.63
N PRO A 3 4.14 -25.16 39.03
CA PRO A 3 4.55 -24.13 38.09
C PRO A 3 5.75 -24.66 37.28
N ILE A 4 5.63 -24.60 35.95
CA ILE A 4 6.72 -24.88 35.05
C ILE A 4 7.82 -23.86 35.35
N LYS A 5 8.94 -24.31 35.92
CA LYS A 5 10.18 -23.55 35.96
C LYS A 5 10.66 -23.41 34.53
N ILE A 6 10.40 -22.28 33.92
CA ILE A 6 11.06 -21.86 32.68
C ILE A 6 12.51 -21.61 33.05
N ALA A 7 13.41 -22.47 32.55
CA ALA A 7 14.85 -22.23 32.66
C ALA A 7 15.13 -20.82 32.12
N ALA A 8 15.82 -20.03 32.95
CA ALA A 8 16.26 -18.69 32.63
C ALA A 8 17.21 -18.76 31.41
N GLN A 9 16.66 -18.62 30.21
CA GLN A 9 17.42 -18.05 29.11
C GLN A 9 17.58 -16.56 29.47
N GLU A 10 18.81 -16.11 29.56
CA GLU A 10 19.17 -14.70 29.76
C GLU A 10 18.66 -13.87 28.57
N SER A 11 17.36 -13.53 28.52
CA SER A 11 16.81 -12.58 27.60
C SER A 11 16.85 -11.20 28.22
N ASP A 12 17.27 -10.17 27.49
CA ASP A 12 17.32 -8.78 27.96
C ASP A 12 15.92 -8.21 28.22
N HIS A 13 14.90 -9.04 28.09
CA HIS A 13 13.52 -8.73 28.43
C HIS A 13 12.73 -9.94 28.88
N LEU A 14 11.74 -9.61 29.70
CA LEU A 14 10.71 -10.54 30.10
C LEU A 14 9.46 -10.28 29.25
N ILE A 15 8.84 -11.34 28.79
CA ILE A 15 7.53 -11.28 28.15
C ILE A 15 6.50 -11.75 29.17
N ILE A 16 5.58 -10.88 29.50
CA ILE A 16 4.43 -11.18 30.35
C ILE A 16 3.23 -11.36 29.42
N PRO A 17 2.69 -12.57 29.28
CA PRO A 17 1.51 -12.79 28.48
C PRO A 17 0.30 -12.07 29.09
N ILE A 18 -0.66 -11.72 28.25
CA ILE A 18 -1.95 -11.21 28.71
C ILE A 18 -2.61 -12.19 29.69
N PHE A 19 -3.08 -11.70 30.81
CA PHE A 19 -3.78 -12.49 31.84
C PHE A 19 -5.27 -12.61 31.52
N GLU A 20 -5.92 -11.46 31.29
CA GLU A 20 -7.30 -11.37 30.79
C GLU A 20 -7.43 -10.26 29.76
N ASP A 21 -8.21 -10.49 28.73
CA ASP A 21 -8.56 -9.49 27.73
C ASP A 21 -9.99 -9.65 27.23
N THR A 22 -10.64 -8.55 26.94
CA THR A 22 -11.97 -8.49 26.34
C THR A 22 -12.22 -7.12 25.72
N TYR A 23 -13.34 -6.98 25.04
CA TYR A 23 -13.91 -5.68 24.75
C TYR A 23 -15.35 -5.63 25.22
N VAL A 24 -15.87 -4.43 25.43
CA VAL A 24 -17.25 -4.16 25.77
C VAL A 24 -17.85 -3.20 24.76
N GLN A 25 -19.13 -3.35 24.43
CA GLN A 25 -19.82 -2.49 23.48
C GLN A 25 -21.25 -2.19 23.89
N ASN A 26 -21.73 -0.98 23.55
CA ASN A 26 -23.10 -0.59 23.87
C ASN A 26 -24.14 -1.06 22.84
N GLY A 27 -23.77 -1.26 21.57
CA GLY A 27 -24.73 -1.62 20.53
C GLY A 27 -24.14 -2.41 19.36
N GLU A 28 -25.01 -3.01 18.54
CA GLU A 28 -24.69 -3.81 17.36
C GLU A 28 -25.75 -3.63 16.28
N GLY A 29 -25.34 -3.74 14.99
CA GLY A 29 -26.25 -3.68 13.84
C GLY A 29 -27.00 -2.35 13.71
N GLY A 30 -26.36 -1.23 14.07
CA GLY A 30 -26.98 0.10 14.03
C GLY A 30 -27.99 0.39 15.16
N LYS A 31 -28.14 -0.52 16.13
CA LYS A 31 -29.06 -0.38 17.27
C LYS A 31 -28.27 -0.01 18.54
N PRO A 32 -28.40 1.22 19.07
CA PRO A 32 -27.75 1.61 20.31
C PRO A 32 -28.30 0.80 21.49
N ASN A 33 -27.44 0.56 22.47
CA ASN A 33 -27.75 -0.08 23.76
C ASN A 33 -28.30 -1.53 23.72
N ASN A 34 -28.31 -2.21 22.57
CA ASN A 34 -28.76 -3.61 22.46
C ASN A 34 -27.73 -4.65 22.93
N CYS A 35 -26.51 -4.23 23.22
CA CYS A 35 -25.40 -5.07 23.69
C CYS A 35 -24.85 -4.67 25.07
N ILE A 36 -25.46 -3.71 25.74
CA ILE A 36 -24.95 -3.09 26.96
C ILE A 36 -24.70 -4.10 28.11
N ASP A 37 -25.41 -5.23 28.11
CA ASP A 37 -25.29 -6.30 29.09
C ASP A 37 -24.67 -7.60 28.50
N LYS A 38 -24.15 -7.56 27.27
CA LYS A 38 -23.47 -8.71 26.63
C LYS A 38 -22.00 -8.80 27.07
N ILE A 39 -21.52 -10.05 27.16
CA ILE A 39 -20.13 -10.41 27.45
C ILE A 39 -19.44 -10.80 26.15
N PHE A 40 -18.20 -10.35 25.93
CA PHE A 40 -17.40 -10.58 24.72
C PHE A 40 -16.03 -11.23 25.00
N GLY A 41 -15.81 -11.74 26.21
CA GLY A 41 -14.54 -12.32 26.63
C GLY A 41 -14.12 -13.62 25.94
N ASP A 42 -14.92 -14.17 25.02
CA ASP A 42 -14.67 -15.40 24.25
C ASP A 42 -14.19 -15.15 22.82
N ARG A 43 -14.01 -13.89 22.42
CA ARG A 43 -13.72 -13.51 21.01
C ARG A 43 -12.24 -13.62 20.69
N GLU A 44 -11.93 -13.97 19.43
CA GLU A 44 -10.57 -13.99 18.90
C GLU A 44 -10.01 -12.59 18.60
N THR A 45 -10.88 -11.58 18.59
CA THR A 45 -10.52 -10.18 18.32
C THR A 45 -11.01 -9.24 19.40
N LEU A 46 -10.21 -8.22 19.67
CA LEU A 46 -10.54 -7.07 20.50
C LEU A 46 -10.96 -5.90 19.62
N ASN A 47 -12.04 -5.21 19.99
CA ASN A 47 -12.61 -4.15 19.17
C ASN A 47 -12.64 -2.82 19.92
N VAL A 48 -12.17 -1.74 19.28
CA VAL A 48 -12.30 -0.36 19.77
C VAL A 48 -12.98 0.51 18.72
N LYS A 49 -13.93 1.35 19.15
CA LYS A 49 -14.64 2.28 18.26
C LYS A 49 -15.06 3.52 19.04
N GLY A 50 -14.88 4.71 18.45
CA GLY A 50 -15.35 5.97 19.00
C GLY A 50 -16.87 6.12 18.94
N ASP A 51 -17.41 7.02 19.72
CA ASP A 51 -18.81 7.45 19.72
C ASP A 51 -18.96 8.78 18.95
N GLU A 52 -19.90 8.85 18.01
CA GLU A 52 -20.24 10.07 17.25
C GLU A 52 -21.12 11.05 18.01
N GLY A 53 -21.33 10.85 19.30
CA GLY A 53 -22.27 11.65 20.10
C GLY A 53 -23.74 11.22 19.90
N THR A 54 -23.99 10.22 19.07
CA THR A 54 -25.32 9.64 18.85
C THR A 54 -25.63 8.44 19.74
N GLY A 55 -24.68 8.06 20.61
CA GLY A 55 -24.80 6.93 21.55
C GLY A 55 -24.74 5.56 20.88
N SER A 56 -24.33 5.48 19.60
CA SER A 56 -24.36 4.22 18.85
C SER A 56 -22.97 3.62 18.65
N LEU A 57 -22.80 2.37 19.12
CA LEU A 57 -21.67 1.47 18.76
C LEU A 57 -20.31 1.84 19.37
N HIS A 58 -20.28 2.47 20.54
CA HIS A 58 -19.04 2.66 21.28
C HIS A 58 -18.47 1.33 21.76
N ARG A 59 -17.15 1.13 21.57
CA ARG A 59 -16.42 -0.08 21.97
C ARG A 59 -15.13 0.28 22.67
N MET A 60 -14.84 -0.43 23.76
CA MET A 60 -13.66 -0.22 24.59
C MET A 60 -12.96 -1.56 24.80
N ILE A 61 -11.62 -1.58 24.77
CA ILE A 61 -10.82 -2.77 25.02
C ILE A 61 -10.33 -2.73 26.47
N LEU A 62 -10.40 -3.86 27.16
CA LEU A 62 -9.86 -4.07 28.51
C LEU A 62 -8.72 -5.09 28.45
N LEU A 63 -7.60 -4.77 29.11
CA LEU A 63 -6.38 -5.58 29.16
C LEU A 63 -5.92 -5.71 30.61
N LYS A 64 -5.55 -6.91 31.06
CA LYS A 64 -5.01 -7.19 32.39
C LYS A 64 -3.76 -8.05 32.32
N PHE A 65 -2.74 -7.70 33.10
CA PHE A 65 -1.47 -8.41 33.17
C PHE A 65 -1.14 -8.76 34.62
N ASP A 66 -0.60 -9.96 34.84
CA ASP A 66 -0.02 -10.37 36.12
C ASP A 66 1.45 -9.94 36.17
N VAL A 67 1.77 -8.99 37.01
CA VAL A 67 3.12 -8.43 37.16
C VAL A 67 3.81 -8.90 38.45
N SER A 68 3.29 -9.92 39.11
CA SER A 68 3.83 -10.49 40.34
C SER A 68 5.29 -10.93 40.21
N SER A 69 5.67 -11.45 39.02
CA SER A 69 7.04 -11.84 38.73
C SER A 69 8.04 -10.70 38.64
N LEU A 70 7.58 -9.45 38.55
CA LEU A 70 8.41 -8.25 38.45
C LEU A 70 8.79 -7.62 39.79
N GLN A 71 8.28 -8.09 40.91
CA GLN A 71 8.45 -7.46 42.22
C GLN A 71 9.92 -7.30 42.69
N ASN A 72 10.83 -8.12 42.13
CA ASN A 72 12.27 -8.07 42.42
C ASN A 72 13.10 -7.74 41.13
N CYS A 73 12.47 -7.26 40.09
CA CYS A 73 13.12 -6.90 38.86
C CYS A 73 13.31 -5.40 38.75
N GLU A 74 14.49 -4.97 38.32
CA GLU A 74 14.71 -3.61 37.88
C GLU A 74 14.12 -3.45 36.48
N VAL A 75 13.12 -2.56 36.33
CA VAL A 75 12.43 -2.33 35.04
C VAL A 75 12.99 -1.05 34.42
N PHE A 76 13.54 -1.17 33.21
CA PHE A 76 14.05 -0.02 32.45
C PHE A 76 13.04 0.44 31.38
N SER A 77 12.31 -0.49 30.76
CA SER A 77 11.18 -0.19 29.90
C SER A 77 10.03 -1.17 30.10
N ALA A 78 8.82 -0.74 29.79
CA ALA A 78 7.63 -1.58 29.78
C ALA A 78 6.65 -1.12 28.71
N ASP A 79 6.26 -2.04 27.83
CA ASP A 79 5.47 -1.75 26.65
C ASP A 79 4.39 -2.80 26.43
N ILE A 80 3.14 -2.38 26.26
CA ILE A 80 2.07 -3.27 25.82
C ILE A 80 2.12 -3.37 24.30
N ILE A 81 2.22 -4.60 23.79
CA ILE A 81 2.23 -4.91 22.36
C ILE A 81 0.87 -5.45 21.96
N LEU A 82 0.24 -4.82 20.96
CA LEU A 82 -1.02 -5.24 20.36
C LEU A 82 -0.84 -5.39 18.84
N TYR A 83 -1.41 -6.43 18.25
CA TYR A 83 -1.38 -6.63 16.81
C TYR A 83 -2.71 -6.20 16.17
N GLY A 84 -2.67 -5.11 15.39
CA GLY A 84 -3.81 -4.56 14.66
C GLY A 84 -4.14 -5.37 13.41
N LEU A 85 -5.42 -5.67 13.20
CA LEU A 85 -5.92 -6.51 12.10
C LEU A 85 -6.46 -5.71 10.92
N ASP A 86 -7.05 -4.54 11.19
CA ASP A 86 -7.67 -3.70 10.16
C ASP A 86 -7.34 -2.24 10.40
N VAL A 87 -7.10 -1.51 9.31
CA VAL A 87 -7.05 -0.06 9.31
C VAL A 87 -7.94 0.45 8.19
N TYR A 88 -9.02 1.08 8.55
CA TYR A 88 -9.88 1.79 7.59
C TYR A 88 -9.43 3.23 7.35
N GLU A 89 -8.43 3.71 8.09
CA GLU A 89 -7.89 5.07 8.00
C GLU A 89 -6.40 5.03 7.65
N PRO A 90 -5.98 5.65 6.53
CA PRO A 90 -4.57 5.68 6.10
C PRO A 90 -3.61 6.31 7.11
N ASN A 91 -4.14 7.19 7.98
CA ASN A 91 -3.37 7.90 9.01
C ASN A 91 -3.47 7.26 10.40
N GLY A 92 -4.01 6.04 10.51
CA GLY A 92 -4.22 5.35 11.78
C GLY A 92 -5.36 5.94 12.62
N VAL A 93 -5.72 5.21 13.68
CA VAL A 93 -6.78 5.60 14.63
C VAL A 93 -6.16 6.09 15.92
N SER A 94 -6.51 7.31 16.35
CA SER A 94 -6.03 7.86 17.64
C SER A 94 -6.71 7.14 18.81
N LEU A 95 -5.90 6.47 19.63
CA LEU A 95 -6.35 5.72 20.80
C LEU A 95 -5.66 6.23 22.07
N ASN A 96 -6.39 6.22 23.18
CA ASN A 96 -5.89 6.62 24.50
C ASN A 96 -5.97 5.45 25.46
N LEU A 97 -4.88 5.18 26.16
CA LEU A 97 -4.78 4.15 27.20
C LEU A 97 -4.92 4.80 28.59
N TYR A 98 -5.80 4.24 29.40
CA TYR A 98 -6.00 4.62 30.77
C TYR A 98 -5.78 3.42 31.70
N SER A 99 -5.31 3.64 32.91
CA SER A 99 -5.33 2.62 33.97
C SER A 99 -6.75 2.45 34.51
N VAL A 100 -7.06 1.23 34.93
CA VAL A 100 -8.29 0.88 35.66
C VAL A 100 -7.96 -0.05 36.81
N ASP A 101 -8.87 -0.17 37.76
CA ASP A 101 -8.71 -1.10 38.88
C ASP A 101 -8.80 -2.57 38.36
N PRO A 102 -7.75 -3.40 38.57
CA PRO A 102 -7.77 -4.79 38.13
C PRO A 102 -8.83 -5.65 38.82
N GLU A 103 -9.26 -5.30 40.04
CA GLU A 103 -10.32 -6.02 40.77
C GLU A 103 -11.73 -5.64 40.31
N ALA A 104 -11.88 -4.53 39.57
CA ALA A 104 -13.17 -4.03 39.13
C ALA A 104 -13.81 -4.83 37.99
N TRP A 105 -13.10 -5.77 37.38
CA TRP A 105 -13.63 -6.54 36.24
C TRP A 105 -12.94 -7.91 36.10
N ASN A 106 -13.65 -8.83 35.42
CA ASN A 106 -13.07 -10.04 34.84
C ASN A 106 -13.70 -10.31 33.45
N GLN A 107 -12.96 -11.02 32.57
CA GLN A 107 -13.36 -11.21 31.17
C GLN A 107 -14.65 -12.01 31.00
N SER A 108 -15.04 -12.84 31.97
CA SER A 108 -16.22 -13.71 31.91
C SER A 108 -17.50 -13.06 32.42
N ALA A 109 -17.40 -11.84 33.00
CA ALA A 109 -18.55 -11.17 33.61
C ALA A 109 -18.72 -9.70 33.21
N VAL A 110 -17.65 -9.02 32.73
CA VAL A 110 -17.71 -7.59 32.41
C VAL A 110 -18.59 -7.34 31.17
N THR A 111 -19.41 -6.32 31.30
CA THR A 111 -20.29 -5.81 30.22
C THR A 111 -20.04 -4.33 30.02
N TYR A 112 -20.63 -3.72 29.02
CA TYR A 112 -20.52 -2.27 28.82
C TYR A 112 -21.06 -1.47 30.02
N ARG A 113 -22.14 -1.94 30.63
CA ARG A 113 -22.76 -1.34 31.85
C ARG A 113 -21.85 -1.41 33.05
N THR A 114 -21.09 -2.50 33.19
CA THR A 114 -20.24 -2.76 34.36
C THR A 114 -18.76 -2.48 34.09
N ALA A 115 -18.44 -1.87 32.95
CA ALA A 115 -17.07 -1.50 32.60
C ALA A 115 -16.45 -0.59 33.69
N PRO A 116 -15.19 -0.83 34.07
CA PRO A 116 -14.51 -0.02 35.09
C PRO A 116 -14.34 1.42 34.61
N GLN A 117 -14.28 2.35 35.57
CA GLN A 117 -13.98 3.74 35.28
C GLN A 117 -12.49 3.93 34.98
N CYS A 118 -12.20 4.86 34.09
CA CYS A 118 -10.84 5.28 33.80
C CYS A 118 -10.25 6.02 35.00
N ASN A 119 -9.05 5.62 35.44
CA ASN A 119 -8.32 6.30 36.50
C ASN A 119 -7.34 7.33 35.94
N GLN A 120 -6.16 6.89 35.50
CA GLN A 120 -5.09 7.76 35.03
C GLN A 120 -4.90 7.56 33.55
N HIS A 121 -4.75 8.66 32.78
CA HIS A 121 -4.27 8.59 31.38
C HIS A 121 -2.79 8.19 31.38
N ILE A 122 -2.45 7.16 30.59
CA ILE A 122 -1.10 6.60 30.54
C ILE A 122 -0.38 7.07 29.26
N CYS A 123 -0.95 6.80 28.10
CA CYS A 123 -0.38 7.21 26.82
C CYS A 123 -1.45 7.32 25.74
N SER A 124 -1.08 7.97 24.63
CA SER A 124 -1.88 8.04 23.41
C SER A 124 -1.06 7.51 22.25
N ILE A 125 -1.70 6.76 21.34
CA ILE A 125 -1.07 6.23 20.14
C ILE A 125 -1.92 6.50 18.90
N LYS A 126 -1.28 6.49 17.73
CA LYS A 126 -1.95 6.28 16.44
C LYS A 126 -1.85 4.80 16.07
N ALA A 127 -2.93 4.07 16.29
CA ALA A 127 -2.96 2.64 16.02
C ALA A 127 -3.18 2.35 14.52
N SER A 128 -2.47 1.35 14.00
CA SER A 128 -2.52 0.91 12.61
C SER A 128 -2.48 -0.61 12.47
N TYR A 129 -2.52 -1.10 11.25
CA TYR A 129 -2.29 -2.52 10.96
C TYR A 129 -0.90 -2.97 11.46
N GLY A 130 -0.79 -4.18 11.98
CA GLY A 130 0.46 -4.75 12.47
C GLY A 130 0.73 -4.44 13.94
N ILE A 131 2.00 -4.30 14.31
CA ILE A 131 2.42 -4.09 15.71
C ILE A 131 2.09 -2.67 16.15
N ASN A 132 1.38 -2.57 17.26
CA ASN A 132 1.09 -1.33 17.97
C ASN A 132 1.67 -1.41 19.38
N GLN A 133 2.33 -0.36 19.83
CA GLN A 133 3.05 -0.32 21.07
C GLN A 133 2.55 0.82 21.93
N LEU A 134 2.22 0.49 23.19
CA LEU A 134 1.73 1.43 24.17
C LEU A 134 2.74 1.50 25.31
N PHE A 135 3.32 2.68 25.52
CA PHE A 135 4.37 2.92 26.50
C PHE A 135 3.78 3.04 27.91
N VAL A 136 4.13 2.10 28.77
CA VAL A 136 3.58 2.02 30.15
C VAL A 136 4.68 1.99 31.23
N THR A 137 5.93 2.32 30.88
CA THR A 137 7.12 2.18 31.73
C THR A 137 6.94 2.82 33.10
N ASP A 138 6.58 4.09 33.16
CA ASP A 138 6.47 4.81 34.43
C ASP A 138 5.35 4.24 35.31
N TYR A 139 4.22 3.88 34.68
CA TYR A 139 3.11 3.26 35.41
C TYR A 139 3.47 1.88 35.94
N ILE A 140 4.18 1.04 35.20
CA ILE A 140 4.64 -0.28 35.65
C ILE A 140 5.66 -0.13 36.77
N LYS A 141 6.62 0.79 36.70
CA LYS A 141 7.56 1.08 37.77
C LYS A 141 6.83 1.50 39.08
N GLN A 142 5.85 2.39 38.96
CA GLN A 142 5.03 2.81 40.07
C GLN A 142 4.23 1.64 40.67
N ALA A 143 3.57 0.84 39.81
CA ALA A 143 2.77 -0.31 40.23
C ALA A 143 3.61 -1.35 41.02
N ILE A 144 4.84 -1.62 40.53
CA ILE A 144 5.79 -2.50 41.23
C ILE A 144 6.20 -1.89 42.62
N ALA A 145 6.53 -0.60 42.66
CA ALA A 145 6.89 0.10 43.90
C ALA A 145 5.73 0.10 44.92
N GLU A 146 4.49 0.11 44.44
CA GLU A 146 3.27 -0.02 45.27
C GLU A 146 2.93 -1.48 45.62
N GLY A 147 3.72 -2.47 45.18
CA GLY A 147 3.50 -3.90 45.48
C GLY A 147 2.32 -4.52 44.75
N LYS A 148 1.82 -3.91 43.67
CA LYS A 148 0.70 -4.44 42.87
C LYS A 148 1.08 -5.74 42.21
N GLN A 149 0.23 -6.75 42.30
CA GLN A 149 0.41 -8.05 41.67
C GLN A 149 -0.18 -8.06 40.24
N GLN A 150 -1.16 -7.21 39.98
CA GLN A 150 -1.83 -7.09 38.70
C GLN A 150 -1.94 -5.63 38.30
N VAL A 151 -1.90 -5.39 36.98
CA VAL A 151 -2.18 -4.09 36.40
C VAL A 151 -3.24 -4.25 35.30
N SER A 152 -4.09 -3.24 35.14
CA SER A 152 -5.18 -3.29 34.19
C SER A 152 -5.37 -1.96 33.47
N PHE A 153 -5.81 -2.05 32.22
CA PHE A 153 -5.92 -0.92 31.33
C PHE A 153 -7.21 -0.97 30.51
N ILE A 154 -7.69 0.21 30.14
CA ILE A 154 -8.75 0.39 29.16
C ILE A 154 -8.24 1.22 27.98
N LEU A 155 -8.49 0.77 26.77
CA LEU A 155 -8.12 1.45 25.52
C LEU A 155 -9.37 2.02 24.86
N LEU A 156 -9.35 3.33 24.60
CA LEU A 156 -10.49 4.11 24.12
C LEU A 156 -10.14 4.89 22.86
N ASN A 157 -11.14 5.08 21.99
CA ASN A 157 -11.10 6.09 20.94
C ASN A 157 -11.93 7.30 21.39
N ASN A 158 -11.26 8.38 21.80
CA ASN A 158 -11.91 9.61 22.28
C ASN A 158 -12.07 10.68 21.18
N ALA A 159 -11.72 10.37 19.94
CA ALA A 159 -11.65 11.38 18.86
C ALA A 159 -13.03 11.83 18.32
N GLY A 160 -14.14 11.33 18.88
CA GLY A 160 -15.49 11.68 18.38
C GLY A 160 -15.78 11.22 16.97
N ALA A 161 -14.87 10.48 16.34
CA ALA A 161 -15.02 9.92 15.01
C ALA A 161 -15.41 8.44 15.09
N PRO A 162 -16.23 7.91 14.19
CA PRO A 162 -16.71 6.53 14.20
C PRO A 162 -15.63 5.51 13.82
N LEU A 163 -14.38 5.87 13.95
CA LEU A 163 -13.24 5.06 13.54
C LEU A 163 -13.18 3.78 14.38
N HIS A 164 -13.14 2.66 13.68
CA HIS A 164 -13.14 1.31 14.23
C HIS A 164 -11.79 0.65 13.98
N MET A 165 -11.25 -0.01 15.01
CA MET A 165 -10.05 -0.82 14.87
C MET A 165 -10.20 -2.13 15.63
N ARG A 166 -9.60 -3.20 15.08
CA ARG A 166 -9.54 -4.52 15.67
C ARG A 166 -8.10 -4.93 15.98
N PHE A 167 -7.93 -5.64 17.08
CA PHE A 167 -6.67 -6.26 17.46
C PHE A 167 -6.86 -7.75 17.70
N VAL A 168 -5.78 -8.52 17.65
CA VAL A 168 -5.78 -9.93 18.05
C VAL A 168 -5.98 -10.02 19.56
N SER A 169 -6.81 -10.96 20.03
CA SER A 169 -7.00 -11.24 21.45
C SER A 169 -6.11 -12.39 21.94
N SER A 170 -6.17 -12.69 23.23
CA SER A 170 -5.52 -13.88 23.83
C SER A 170 -5.98 -15.21 23.22
N ARG A 171 -7.08 -15.23 22.47
CA ARG A 171 -7.64 -16.42 21.79
C ARG A 171 -7.28 -16.51 20.32
N GLY A 172 -6.71 -15.46 19.76
CA GLY A 172 -6.25 -15.43 18.39
C GLY A 172 -4.90 -16.13 18.16
N GLU A 173 -4.26 -15.83 17.04
CA GLU A 173 -2.97 -16.40 16.63
C GLU A 173 -1.90 -16.15 17.71
N ILE A 174 -1.21 -17.19 18.16
CA ILE A 174 -0.28 -17.16 19.31
C ILE A 174 0.80 -16.10 19.16
N SER A 175 1.38 -15.98 17.97
CA SER A 175 2.47 -15.03 17.66
C SER A 175 2.04 -13.55 17.69
N LYS A 176 0.73 -13.28 17.71
CA LYS A 176 0.13 -11.94 17.61
C LYS A 176 -0.67 -11.54 18.86
N ARG A 177 -0.68 -12.39 19.89
CA ARG A 177 -1.44 -12.14 21.13
C ARG A 177 -0.91 -10.92 21.87
N PRO A 178 -1.79 -10.21 22.61
CA PRO A 178 -1.36 -9.13 23.47
C PRO A 178 -0.30 -9.58 24.48
N MET A 179 0.72 -8.77 24.70
CA MET A 179 1.77 -9.05 25.68
C MET A 179 2.29 -7.76 26.30
N LEU A 180 2.82 -7.86 27.52
CA LEU A 180 3.58 -6.82 28.15
C LEU A 180 5.06 -7.19 28.07
N LYS A 181 5.84 -6.39 27.35
CA LYS A 181 7.27 -6.57 27.15
C LYS A 181 8.02 -5.67 28.13
N ILE A 182 8.88 -6.27 28.95
CA ILE A 182 9.65 -5.60 30.01
C ILE A 182 11.13 -5.62 29.63
N GLY A 183 11.77 -4.47 29.53
CA GLY A 183 13.22 -4.35 29.43
C GLY A 183 13.85 -4.35 30.82
N THR A 184 14.74 -5.31 31.06
CA THR A 184 15.44 -5.50 32.35
C THR A 184 16.91 -5.06 32.31
N ASN A 185 17.35 -4.48 31.18
CA ASN A 185 18.71 -4.02 30.98
C ASN A 185 18.73 -2.51 30.67
N PRO A 186 19.53 -1.68 31.43
CA PRO A 186 19.65 -0.25 31.20
C PRO A 186 20.27 0.13 29.84
N TYR A 187 21.00 -0.80 29.23
CA TYR A 187 21.71 -0.56 27.98
C TYR A 187 20.92 -0.93 26.75
N GLY A 188 19.66 -1.34 26.91
CA GLY A 188 18.82 -1.75 25.78
C GLY A 188 19.38 -2.98 25.05
N TYR A 189 18.92 -3.18 23.82
CA TYR A 189 19.28 -4.35 23.00
C TYR A 189 20.75 -4.42 22.53
N HIS A 190 21.56 -3.38 22.74
CA HIS A 190 22.90 -3.24 22.20
C HIS A 190 23.95 -4.22 22.77
N THR A 191 23.77 -4.75 23.98
CA THR A 191 24.86 -5.44 24.68
C THR A 191 25.11 -6.88 24.28
N ARG A 192 24.20 -7.55 23.62
CA ARG A 192 24.38 -8.98 23.26
C ARG A 192 25.11 -9.23 21.95
N LEU A 193 25.03 -8.32 21.01
CA LEU A 193 25.74 -8.45 19.74
C LEU A 193 27.21 -8.03 19.86
N GLU A 194 27.63 -7.34 20.93
CA GLU A 194 29.01 -6.86 21.14
C GLU A 194 30.04 -7.94 21.48
N LYS A 195 29.63 -9.21 21.68
CA LYS A 195 30.55 -10.27 22.18
C LYS A 195 31.05 -11.24 21.14
N ASN A 196 30.71 -11.06 19.87
CA ASN A 196 31.04 -11.99 18.78
C ASN A 196 31.53 -11.18 17.54
N ALA A 197 32.60 -11.60 16.88
CA ALA A 197 33.17 -10.90 15.73
C ALA A 197 32.16 -10.72 14.57
N ASP A 198 31.26 -11.69 14.38
CA ASP A 198 30.22 -11.61 13.34
C ASP A 198 29.19 -10.51 13.65
N SER A 199 28.85 -10.31 14.92
CA SER A 199 27.95 -9.26 15.34
C SER A 199 28.53 -7.85 15.19
N GLN A 200 29.86 -7.69 15.37
CA GLN A 200 30.51 -6.41 15.14
C GLN A 200 30.40 -5.98 13.65
N ASN A 201 30.51 -6.93 12.72
CA ASN A 201 30.34 -6.66 11.30
C ASN A 201 28.91 -6.18 10.96
N ILE A 202 27.87 -6.76 11.59
CA ILE A 202 26.49 -6.33 11.42
C ILE A 202 26.28 -4.90 11.90
N TRP A 203 26.83 -4.53 13.07
CA TRP A 203 26.71 -3.18 13.61
C TRP A 203 27.52 -2.16 12.81
N ASN A 204 28.71 -2.50 12.31
CA ASN A 204 29.49 -1.65 11.43
C ASN A 204 28.72 -1.38 10.14
N HIS A 205 28.17 -2.43 9.52
CA HIS A 205 27.33 -2.28 8.33
C HIS A 205 26.09 -1.40 8.61
N ALA A 206 25.43 -1.57 9.75
CA ALA A 206 24.31 -0.73 10.15
C ALA A 206 24.70 0.76 10.29
N ALA A 207 25.89 1.03 10.84
CA ALA A 207 26.41 2.38 10.93
C ALA A 207 26.67 2.99 9.53
N ASP A 208 27.29 2.22 8.63
CA ASP A 208 27.51 2.65 7.24
C ASP A 208 26.19 2.97 6.53
N MET A 209 25.13 2.16 6.75
CA MET A 209 23.80 2.40 6.17
C MET A 209 23.16 3.69 6.68
N VAL A 210 23.31 3.99 7.99
CA VAL A 210 22.78 5.22 8.58
C VAL A 210 23.58 6.44 8.11
N ASP A 211 24.90 6.36 8.00
CA ASP A 211 25.74 7.44 7.50
C ASP A 211 25.45 7.73 6.01
N GLU A 212 25.29 6.69 5.20
CA GLU A 212 24.88 6.81 3.79
C GLU A 212 23.52 7.51 3.69
N TRP A 213 22.55 7.09 4.48
CA TRP A 213 21.23 7.71 4.54
C TRP A 213 21.29 9.20 4.91
N ASN A 214 22.06 9.55 5.93
CA ASN A 214 22.17 10.95 6.37
C ASN A 214 22.78 11.84 5.29
N ALA A 215 23.79 11.35 4.56
CA ALA A 215 24.36 12.05 3.44
C ALA A 215 23.35 12.22 2.29
N ASP A 216 22.69 11.14 1.91
CA ASP A 216 21.66 11.16 0.87
C ASP A 216 20.47 12.07 1.27
N TRP A 217 19.97 11.95 2.50
CA TRP A 217 18.83 12.75 2.96
C TRP A 217 19.16 14.24 3.06
N SER A 218 20.36 14.60 3.49
CA SER A 218 20.81 15.99 3.49
C SER A 218 20.76 16.60 2.08
N ARG A 219 21.17 15.86 1.07
CA ARG A 219 21.14 16.27 -0.34
C ARG A 219 19.72 16.32 -0.88
N ILE A 220 18.89 15.28 -0.59
CA ILE A 220 17.52 15.15 -1.08
C ILE A 220 16.62 16.22 -0.47
N SER A 221 16.68 16.38 0.85
CA SER A 221 15.80 17.31 1.57
C SER A 221 16.12 18.79 1.29
N SER A 222 17.34 19.10 0.87
CA SER A 222 17.74 20.46 0.49
C SER A 222 17.23 20.90 -0.89
N LYS A 223 16.74 19.97 -1.73
CA LYS A 223 16.17 20.31 -3.03
C LYS A 223 14.87 21.09 -2.86
N PRO A 224 14.68 22.19 -3.61
CA PRO A 224 13.43 22.92 -3.55
C PRO A 224 12.28 22.06 -4.07
N LEU A 225 11.10 22.29 -3.50
CA LEU A 225 9.87 21.70 -4.02
C LEU A 225 9.55 22.28 -5.40
N VAL A 226 9.13 21.42 -6.32
CA VAL A 226 8.68 21.85 -7.64
C VAL A 226 7.33 22.53 -7.53
N ASN A 227 7.12 23.60 -8.30
CA ASN A 227 5.80 24.20 -8.38
C ASN A 227 4.86 23.26 -9.15
N ALA A 228 3.82 22.79 -8.50
CA ALA A 228 2.76 21.97 -9.09
C ALA A 228 1.40 22.62 -8.78
N GLU A 229 0.63 22.86 -9.82
CA GLU A 229 -0.65 23.53 -9.71
C GLU A 229 -1.72 22.57 -9.19
N PHE A 230 -2.58 23.09 -8.30
CA PHE A 230 -3.81 22.42 -7.91
C PHE A 230 -4.84 22.59 -9.03
N VAL A 231 -5.54 21.50 -9.30
CA VAL A 231 -6.62 21.52 -10.29
C VAL A 231 -7.89 22.02 -9.63
N SER A 232 -8.39 23.18 -10.07
CA SER A 232 -9.72 23.64 -9.67
C SER A 232 -10.80 22.77 -10.32
N GLU A 233 -11.88 22.50 -9.58
CA GLU A 233 -13.06 21.81 -10.10
C GLU A 233 -14.14 22.83 -10.44
N ASP A 234 -14.80 22.65 -11.59
CA ASP A 234 -16.04 23.37 -11.89
C ASP A 234 -17.22 22.49 -11.41
N PRO A 235 -17.93 22.88 -10.33
CA PRO A 235 -19.05 22.09 -9.81
C PRO A 235 -20.16 21.88 -10.84
N ASP A 236 -20.30 22.79 -11.80
CA ASP A 236 -21.35 22.76 -12.82
C ASP A 236 -21.14 21.63 -13.85
N GLU A 237 -19.95 21.01 -13.90
CA GLU A 237 -19.68 19.85 -14.76
C GLU A 237 -20.16 18.51 -14.15
N TYR A 238 -20.44 18.47 -12.85
CA TYR A 238 -20.82 17.25 -12.13
C TYR A 238 -22.35 17.03 -12.17
N LEU A 239 -22.87 16.80 -13.38
CA LEU A 239 -24.32 16.73 -13.64
C LEU A 239 -24.93 15.35 -13.36
N HIS A 240 -24.12 14.30 -13.31
CA HIS A 240 -24.58 12.94 -13.03
C HIS A 240 -24.43 12.60 -11.55
N THR A 241 -25.23 11.63 -11.12
CA THR A 241 -25.10 11.04 -9.78
C THR A 241 -25.08 9.52 -9.96
N VAL A 242 -24.07 8.87 -9.38
CA VAL A 242 -23.93 7.41 -9.35
C VAL A 242 -24.01 6.94 -7.91
N GLU A 243 -24.83 5.93 -7.67
CA GLU A 243 -24.90 5.27 -6.36
C GLU A 243 -23.75 4.28 -6.22
N VAL A 244 -22.92 4.44 -5.19
CA VAL A 244 -21.70 3.66 -5.01
C VAL A 244 -21.60 3.05 -3.61
N ALA A 245 -20.91 1.92 -3.51
CA ALA A 245 -20.48 1.31 -2.26
C ALA A 245 -19.04 0.78 -2.39
N ARG A 246 -18.40 0.44 -1.29
CA ARG A 246 -17.11 -0.29 -1.34
C ARG A 246 -17.33 -1.75 -1.66
N VAL A 247 -18.27 -2.37 -0.97
CA VAL A 247 -18.72 -3.73 -1.22
C VAL A 247 -20.25 -3.76 -1.27
N PRO A 248 -20.88 -4.74 -1.95
CA PRO A 248 -22.33 -4.76 -2.19
C PRO A 248 -23.21 -4.77 -0.94
N LYS A 249 -22.68 -5.25 0.19
CA LYS A 249 -23.41 -5.34 1.47
C LYS A 249 -23.46 -4.03 2.25
N GLU A 250 -22.68 -3.05 1.85
CA GLU A 250 -22.68 -1.73 2.46
C GLU A 250 -23.81 -0.87 1.92
N SER A 251 -24.17 0.19 2.65
CA SER A 251 -25.12 1.18 2.15
C SER A 251 -24.52 1.91 0.95
N TYR A 252 -25.28 1.98 -0.12
CA TYR A 252 -24.95 2.81 -1.28
C TYR A 252 -25.18 4.29 -0.94
N TYR A 253 -24.33 5.14 -1.48
CA TYR A 253 -24.43 6.59 -1.32
C TYR A 253 -24.10 7.33 -2.62
N PRO A 254 -24.71 8.50 -2.87
CA PRO A 254 -24.56 9.20 -4.13
C PRO A 254 -23.17 9.84 -4.27
N ARG A 255 -22.58 9.69 -5.44
CA ARG A 255 -21.39 10.42 -5.86
C ARG A 255 -21.67 11.27 -7.09
N LYS A 256 -21.41 12.55 -6.97
CA LYS A 256 -21.43 13.47 -8.11
C LYS A 256 -20.35 13.04 -9.11
N THR A 257 -20.73 13.02 -10.38
CA THR A 257 -19.94 12.40 -11.43
C THR A 257 -19.95 13.28 -12.67
N ARG A 258 -18.78 13.52 -13.21
CA ARG A 258 -18.54 14.24 -14.45
C ARG A 258 -18.29 13.23 -15.57
N ILE A 259 -18.88 13.45 -16.74
CA ILE A 259 -18.60 12.67 -17.94
C ILE A 259 -18.11 13.58 -19.05
N LEU A 260 -17.61 13.01 -20.15
CA LEU A 260 -17.04 13.79 -21.25
C LEU A 260 -18.00 14.85 -21.82
N ASP A 261 -19.29 14.50 -21.96
CA ASP A 261 -20.31 15.40 -22.50
C ASP A 261 -20.67 16.56 -21.55
N THR A 262 -20.25 16.53 -20.30
CA THR A 262 -20.51 17.58 -19.32
C THR A 262 -19.34 18.54 -19.14
N VAL A 263 -18.22 18.32 -19.84
CA VAL A 263 -17.05 19.23 -19.78
C VAL A 263 -17.43 20.56 -20.42
N LYS A 264 -17.34 21.63 -19.64
CA LYS A 264 -17.78 22.98 -20.01
C LYS A 264 -16.97 23.54 -21.19
N ASN A 265 -17.66 24.12 -22.16
CA ASN A 265 -17.05 24.70 -23.35
C ASN A 265 -16.20 23.72 -24.19
N TYR A 266 -16.42 22.43 -24.05
CA TYR A 266 -15.78 21.40 -24.82
C TYR A 266 -16.82 20.68 -25.70
N SER A 267 -16.44 20.38 -26.94
CA SER A 267 -17.28 19.62 -27.89
C SER A 267 -16.54 18.32 -28.26
N PRO A 268 -16.95 17.17 -27.68
CA PRO A 268 -16.28 15.91 -27.95
C PRO A 268 -16.43 15.45 -29.40
N SER A 269 -15.37 14.87 -29.95
CA SER A 269 -15.43 14.15 -31.23
C SER A 269 -15.95 12.72 -31.04
N THR A 270 -16.74 12.23 -31.97
CA THR A 270 -17.18 10.83 -32.03
C THR A 270 -16.22 9.92 -32.80
N SER A 271 -15.17 10.49 -33.39
CA SER A 271 -14.12 9.78 -34.12
C SER A 271 -12.74 10.27 -33.68
N ASP A 272 -11.73 9.40 -33.75
CA ASP A 272 -10.36 9.83 -33.54
C ASP A 272 -9.88 10.61 -34.77
N LEU A 273 -9.59 11.88 -34.55
CA LEU A 273 -9.11 12.79 -35.60
C LEU A 273 -7.58 12.96 -35.58
N ASN A 274 -6.90 12.22 -34.71
CA ASN A 274 -5.46 12.36 -34.52
C ASN A 274 -4.69 11.38 -35.41
N ASP A 275 -3.56 11.85 -35.90
CA ASP A 275 -2.54 11.00 -36.52
C ASP A 275 -1.50 10.59 -35.46
N TYR A 276 -1.06 9.34 -35.53
CA TYR A 276 -0.10 8.78 -34.59
C TYR A 276 1.12 8.22 -35.29
N ASP A 277 2.28 8.33 -34.62
CA ASP A 277 3.48 7.62 -35.06
C ASP A 277 3.38 6.11 -34.75
N ALA A 278 4.38 5.34 -35.19
CA ALA A 278 4.43 3.89 -35.01
C ALA A 278 4.45 3.46 -33.53
N TYR A 279 4.71 4.38 -32.61
CA TYR A 279 4.79 4.16 -31.15
C TYR A 279 3.57 4.74 -30.39
N GLY A 280 2.57 5.25 -31.12
CA GLY A 280 1.33 5.79 -30.55
C GLY A 280 1.44 7.25 -30.08
N GLY A 281 2.50 7.96 -30.42
CA GLY A 281 2.67 9.39 -30.14
C GLY A 281 1.88 10.28 -31.11
N LEU A 282 1.31 11.37 -30.61
CA LEU A 282 0.53 12.31 -31.39
C LEU A 282 1.42 13.06 -32.42
N ILE A 283 1.13 12.94 -33.70
CA ILE A 283 1.78 13.74 -34.74
C ILE A 283 1.14 15.13 -34.74
N CYS A 284 1.85 16.10 -34.19
CA CYS A 284 1.40 17.50 -34.09
C CYS A 284 2.58 18.46 -34.28
N ASN A 285 2.32 19.77 -34.10
CA ASN A 285 3.35 20.81 -34.23
C ASN A 285 4.38 20.78 -33.09
N THR A 286 3.98 20.31 -31.90
CA THR A 286 4.90 20.14 -30.77
C THR A 286 5.75 18.89 -31.03
N LYS A 287 7.04 19.10 -31.25
CA LYS A 287 8.00 18.01 -31.47
C LYS A 287 9.19 18.15 -30.56
N PHE A 288 9.65 17.01 -30.06
CA PHE A 288 10.84 16.86 -29.27
C PHE A 288 11.95 16.20 -30.09
N GLU A 289 13.15 16.11 -29.56
CA GLU A 289 14.24 15.39 -30.20
C GLU A 289 13.92 13.90 -30.35
N LYS A 290 14.31 13.29 -31.46
CA LYS A 290 14.23 11.84 -31.67
C LYS A 290 15.42 11.17 -30.98
N THR A 291 15.15 10.35 -29.95
CA THR A 291 16.20 9.64 -29.19
C THR A 291 16.19 8.13 -29.41
N GLY A 292 15.14 7.61 -30.00
CA GLY A 292 14.98 6.18 -30.25
C GLY A 292 14.29 5.39 -29.13
N PHE A 293 14.02 6.03 -27.96
CA PHE A 293 13.37 5.41 -26.83
C PHE A 293 12.37 6.36 -26.17
N TYR A 294 11.42 5.82 -25.39
CA TYR A 294 10.50 6.64 -24.62
C TYR A 294 11.25 7.41 -23.52
N ARG A 295 10.86 8.65 -23.29
CA ARG A 295 11.41 9.51 -22.24
C ARG A 295 10.40 10.48 -21.70
N ILE A 296 10.79 11.26 -20.69
CA ILE A 296 9.97 12.33 -20.11
C ILE A 296 10.54 13.68 -20.52
N GLU A 297 9.64 14.57 -20.95
CA GLU A 297 9.94 15.98 -21.24
C GLU A 297 8.90 16.87 -20.58
N GLN A 298 9.23 18.15 -20.42
CA GLN A 298 8.30 19.16 -19.94
C GLN A 298 8.10 20.24 -21.00
N HIS A 299 6.84 20.53 -21.30
CA HIS A 299 6.48 21.56 -22.26
C HIS A 299 5.28 22.37 -21.74
N ASN A 300 5.41 23.71 -21.71
CA ASN A 300 4.38 24.63 -21.19
C ASN A 300 3.87 24.26 -19.77
N GLY A 301 4.79 23.86 -18.88
CA GLY A 301 4.48 23.47 -17.50
C GLY A 301 3.84 22.08 -17.33
N ARG A 302 3.52 21.38 -18.42
CA ARG A 302 3.01 19.98 -18.40
C ARG A 302 4.13 18.99 -18.67
N PHE A 303 4.13 17.88 -17.94
CA PHE A 303 4.96 16.72 -18.26
C PHE A 303 4.32 15.90 -19.38
N TRP A 304 5.17 15.37 -20.25
CA TRP A 304 4.82 14.49 -21.34
C TRP A 304 5.74 13.28 -21.37
N CYS A 305 5.17 12.12 -21.65
CA CYS A 305 5.95 11.07 -22.25
C CYS A 305 6.23 11.44 -23.71
N VAL A 306 7.37 11.08 -24.23
CA VAL A 306 7.77 11.33 -25.62
C VAL A 306 8.17 10.01 -26.25
N THR A 307 7.66 9.74 -27.45
CA THR A 307 7.96 8.52 -28.18
C THR A 307 9.40 8.49 -28.71
N PRO A 308 9.91 7.32 -29.14
CA PRO A 308 11.17 7.20 -29.87
C PRO A 308 11.33 8.16 -31.05
N GLU A 309 10.21 8.57 -31.69
CA GLU A 309 10.17 9.49 -32.83
C GLU A 309 10.03 10.97 -32.44
N GLY A 310 9.99 11.28 -31.13
CA GLY A 310 9.94 12.66 -30.63
C GLY A 310 8.54 13.26 -30.59
N ASN A 311 7.48 12.48 -30.62
CA ASN A 311 6.11 12.96 -30.53
C ASN A 311 5.57 12.87 -29.09
N PRO A 312 4.72 13.82 -28.63
CA PRO A 312 4.10 13.74 -27.33
C PRO A 312 3.21 12.50 -27.20
N PHE A 313 3.28 11.87 -26.05
CA PHE A 313 2.58 10.62 -25.76
C PHE A 313 1.93 10.71 -24.39
N TYR A 314 0.62 10.47 -24.33
CA TYR A 314 -0.12 10.31 -23.07
C TYR A 314 -0.52 8.86 -22.92
N ARG A 315 0.03 8.18 -21.90
CA ARG A 315 -0.15 6.76 -21.66
C ARG A 315 -1.61 6.44 -21.32
N LYS A 316 -2.23 5.55 -22.09
CA LYS A 316 -3.56 4.97 -21.86
C LYS A 316 -3.39 3.46 -21.91
N ALA A 317 -3.35 2.80 -20.76
CA ALA A 317 -3.00 1.39 -20.72
C ALA A 317 -4.11 0.52 -20.13
N LEU A 318 -4.05 -0.77 -20.52
CA LEU A 318 -4.80 -1.84 -19.91
C LEU A 318 -3.83 -2.79 -19.21
N VAL A 319 -4.16 -3.18 -17.97
CA VAL A 319 -3.33 -4.09 -17.17
C VAL A 319 -3.69 -5.54 -17.44
N GLU A 320 -2.73 -6.45 -17.28
CA GLU A 320 -2.91 -7.90 -17.43
C GLU A 320 -3.39 -8.33 -18.82
N VAL A 321 -2.85 -7.70 -19.88
CA VAL A 321 -3.13 -8.10 -21.26
C VAL A 321 -2.35 -9.37 -21.60
N ARG A 322 -3.03 -10.52 -21.42
CA ARG A 322 -2.47 -11.87 -21.60
C ARG A 322 -3.57 -12.88 -21.93
N PRO A 323 -3.23 -14.06 -22.49
CA PRO A 323 -4.22 -15.06 -22.93
C PRO A 323 -5.03 -15.73 -21.82
N GLY A 324 -5.04 -15.18 -20.61
CA GLY A 324 -5.80 -15.63 -19.46
C GLY A 324 -4.95 -16.16 -18.31
N ALA A 325 -5.40 -15.87 -17.09
CA ALA A 325 -4.80 -16.32 -15.83
C ALA A 325 -5.37 -17.66 -15.36
N SER A 326 -6.65 -17.95 -15.62
CA SER A 326 -7.32 -19.20 -15.28
C SER A 326 -7.39 -20.17 -16.45
N GLN A 327 -7.69 -21.44 -16.15
CA GLN A 327 -7.92 -22.44 -17.20
C GLN A 327 -9.10 -22.05 -18.11
N LYS A 328 -10.19 -21.61 -17.51
CA LYS A 328 -11.42 -21.19 -18.23
C LYS A 328 -11.15 -20.05 -19.24
N GLN A 329 -10.37 -19.07 -18.82
CA GLN A 329 -9.96 -17.96 -19.72
C GLN A 329 -9.10 -18.45 -20.87
N ARG A 330 -8.10 -19.32 -20.61
CA ARG A 330 -7.25 -19.90 -21.68
C ARG A 330 -8.05 -20.76 -22.65
N GLU A 331 -9.02 -21.54 -22.15
CA GLU A 331 -9.92 -22.32 -23.01
C GLU A 331 -10.77 -21.43 -23.90
N ALA A 332 -11.28 -20.30 -23.37
CA ALA A 332 -12.03 -19.32 -24.16
C ALA A 332 -11.20 -18.70 -25.30
N ILE A 333 -9.92 -18.42 -25.05
CA ILE A 333 -8.98 -17.97 -26.09
C ILE A 333 -8.72 -19.06 -27.13
N ASN A 334 -8.38 -20.27 -26.69
CA ASN A 334 -8.07 -21.40 -27.58
C ASN A 334 -9.28 -21.83 -28.46
N ALA A 335 -10.51 -21.59 -27.99
CA ALA A 335 -11.72 -21.85 -28.77
C ALA A 335 -11.93 -20.82 -29.90
N ARG A 336 -11.30 -19.65 -29.84
CA ARG A 336 -11.50 -18.56 -30.81
C ARG A 336 -10.32 -18.32 -31.74
N PHE A 337 -9.11 -18.65 -31.28
CA PHE A 337 -7.88 -18.37 -32.00
C PHE A 337 -7.05 -19.63 -32.20
N ASP A 338 -6.56 -19.83 -33.43
CA ASP A 338 -5.72 -21.00 -33.76
C ASP A 338 -4.33 -20.93 -33.13
N SER A 339 -3.88 -19.73 -32.70
CA SER A 339 -2.61 -19.53 -32.04
C SER A 339 -2.62 -18.29 -31.15
N LEU A 340 -1.69 -18.23 -30.17
CA LEU A 340 -1.52 -17.07 -29.30
C LEU A 340 -1.04 -15.84 -30.09
N ASP A 341 -0.25 -16.02 -31.15
CA ASP A 341 0.18 -14.91 -32.00
C ASP A 341 -1.03 -14.27 -32.73
N LYS A 342 -1.98 -15.07 -33.24
CA LYS A 342 -3.23 -14.54 -33.81
C LYS A 342 -4.08 -13.80 -32.76
N TRP A 343 -4.15 -14.33 -31.55
CA TRP A 343 -4.81 -13.63 -30.46
C TRP A 343 -4.12 -12.29 -30.15
N ALA A 344 -2.79 -12.28 -30.04
CA ALA A 344 -2.02 -11.07 -29.73
C ALA A 344 -2.21 -9.99 -30.81
N MET A 345 -2.22 -10.35 -32.09
CA MET A 345 -2.50 -9.42 -33.18
C MET A 345 -3.91 -8.84 -33.07
N HIS A 346 -4.92 -9.70 -32.92
CA HIS A 346 -6.32 -9.29 -32.78
C HIS A 346 -6.51 -8.38 -31.57
N GLU A 347 -5.99 -8.78 -30.41
CA GLU A 347 -6.19 -8.03 -29.16
C GLU A 347 -5.49 -6.67 -29.21
N THR A 348 -4.28 -6.61 -29.76
CA THR A 348 -3.55 -5.34 -29.92
C THR A 348 -4.31 -4.38 -30.84
N GLU A 349 -4.86 -4.87 -31.97
CA GLU A 349 -5.67 -4.08 -32.88
C GLU A 349 -6.97 -3.62 -32.21
N HIS A 350 -7.63 -4.50 -31.48
CA HIS A 350 -8.85 -4.17 -30.74
C HIS A 350 -8.59 -3.09 -29.69
N LEU A 351 -7.57 -3.25 -28.83
CA LEU A 351 -7.20 -2.24 -27.83
C LEU A 351 -6.89 -0.89 -28.46
N ARG A 352 -6.20 -0.88 -29.58
CA ARG A 352 -5.95 0.36 -30.34
C ARG A 352 -7.26 0.98 -30.85
N SER A 353 -8.22 0.15 -31.31
CA SER A 353 -9.54 0.62 -31.74
C SER A 353 -10.36 1.24 -30.59
N LEU A 354 -10.06 0.86 -29.34
CA LEU A 354 -10.61 1.45 -28.12
C LEU A 354 -9.81 2.68 -27.65
N GLY A 355 -8.76 3.07 -28.39
CA GLY A 355 -7.91 4.21 -28.07
C GLY A 355 -6.84 3.96 -27.00
N PHE A 356 -6.62 2.71 -26.59
CA PHE A 356 -5.47 2.34 -25.76
C PHE A 356 -4.19 2.31 -26.61
N ASN A 357 -3.08 2.75 -26.04
CA ASN A 357 -1.78 2.78 -26.73
C ASN A 357 -0.67 2.04 -25.96
N SER A 358 -1.01 1.51 -24.79
CA SER A 358 -0.06 0.89 -23.86
C SER A 358 -0.66 -0.33 -23.19
N VAL A 359 0.21 -1.19 -22.66
CA VAL A 359 -0.17 -2.26 -21.71
C VAL A 359 0.60 -2.12 -20.40
N GLY A 360 -0.10 -2.39 -19.31
CA GLY A 360 0.42 -2.24 -17.94
C GLY A 360 1.04 -3.51 -17.38
N GLY A 361 1.23 -3.54 -16.08
CA GLY A 361 1.78 -4.68 -15.34
C GLY A 361 1.04 -6.00 -15.64
N TRP A 362 1.74 -7.12 -15.47
CA TRP A 362 1.27 -8.50 -15.72
C TRP A 362 0.81 -8.82 -17.15
N SER A 363 1.01 -7.90 -18.09
CA SER A 363 0.81 -8.18 -19.51
C SER A 363 1.92 -9.08 -20.06
N ASP A 364 1.59 -9.88 -21.08
CA ASP A 364 2.54 -10.78 -21.74
C ASP A 364 3.38 -10.00 -22.75
N ALA A 365 4.38 -9.27 -22.24
CA ALA A 365 5.22 -8.40 -23.06
C ALA A 365 6.02 -9.19 -24.11
N GLU A 366 6.44 -10.43 -23.81
CA GLU A 366 7.16 -11.32 -24.72
C GLU A 366 6.30 -11.72 -25.94
N LEU A 367 5.01 -11.96 -25.70
CA LEU A 367 4.07 -12.28 -26.75
C LEU A 367 3.69 -11.03 -27.55
N LEU A 368 3.36 -9.94 -26.84
CA LEU A 368 2.87 -8.71 -27.47
C LEU A 368 3.95 -7.96 -28.26
N THR A 369 5.23 -8.18 -27.98
CA THR A 369 6.33 -7.59 -28.79
C THR A 369 6.45 -8.19 -30.20
N ARG A 370 5.81 -9.36 -30.46
CA ARG A 370 5.89 -10.06 -31.74
C ARG A 370 4.91 -9.56 -32.78
N VAL A 371 3.92 -8.75 -32.40
CA VAL A 371 2.95 -8.18 -33.34
C VAL A 371 3.62 -7.10 -34.20
N GLU A 372 3.08 -6.83 -35.37
CA GLU A 372 3.65 -5.86 -36.33
C GLU A 372 3.73 -4.44 -35.77
N GLN A 373 2.73 -4.04 -34.95
CA GLN A 373 2.69 -2.76 -34.26
C GLN A 373 2.44 -2.98 -32.78
N PRO A 374 3.46 -3.24 -31.97
CA PRO A 374 3.30 -3.44 -30.54
C PRO A 374 2.76 -2.19 -29.85
N PRO A 375 1.94 -2.34 -28.78
CA PRO A 375 1.66 -1.22 -27.88
C PRO A 375 2.91 -0.86 -27.10
N ALA A 376 2.91 0.29 -26.40
CA ALA A 376 3.97 0.61 -25.45
C ALA A 376 3.95 -0.39 -24.27
N LEU A 377 5.02 -1.20 -24.16
CA LEU A 377 5.11 -2.35 -23.25
C LEU A 377 5.70 -1.94 -21.91
N SER A 378 5.20 -2.51 -20.81
CA SER A 378 5.79 -2.35 -19.47
C SER A 378 5.79 -3.66 -18.70
N LYS A 379 6.80 -3.88 -17.85
CA LYS A 379 6.92 -5.08 -17.00
C LYS A 379 7.25 -4.73 -15.56
N ILE A 380 6.88 -5.66 -14.66
CA ILE A 380 7.32 -5.65 -13.26
C ILE A 380 8.48 -6.64 -13.14
N ALA A 381 9.63 -6.16 -12.68
CA ALA A 381 10.85 -6.97 -12.58
C ALA A 381 10.90 -7.85 -11.32
N TYR A 382 10.21 -7.47 -10.24
CA TYR A 382 10.09 -8.20 -8.98
C TYR A 382 11.43 -8.44 -8.26
N PHE A 383 12.06 -7.39 -7.77
CA PHE A 383 13.31 -7.51 -7.00
C PHE A 383 13.06 -8.01 -5.58
N ILE A 384 12.24 -7.31 -4.79
CA ILE A 384 11.98 -7.70 -3.39
C ILE A 384 11.20 -9.00 -3.30
N ASN A 385 10.20 -9.19 -4.15
CA ASN A 385 9.40 -10.41 -4.14
C ASN A 385 10.26 -11.65 -4.39
N GLU A 386 11.12 -11.63 -5.43
CA GLU A 386 11.99 -12.75 -5.76
C GLU A 386 13.14 -12.91 -4.76
N TYR A 387 13.68 -11.81 -4.23
CA TYR A 387 14.68 -11.91 -3.16
C TYR A 387 14.09 -12.58 -1.91
N THR A 388 12.92 -12.15 -1.47
CA THR A 388 12.21 -12.77 -0.36
C THR A 388 11.94 -14.25 -0.61
N ARG A 389 11.61 -14.63 -1.84
CA ARG A 389 11.44 -16.04 -2.23
C ARG A 389 12.76 -16.82 -2.17
N ARG A 390 13.87 -16.23 -2.63
CA ARG A 390 15.22 -16.85 -2.60
C ARG A 390 15.67 -17.15 -1.17
N ILE A 391 15.56 -16.18 -0.26
CA ILE A 391 16.01 -16.33 1.13
C ILE A 391 15.11 -17.26 1.97
N ARG A 392 13.96 -17.68 1.42
CA ARG A 392 12.95 -18.54 2.06
C ARG A 392 12.82 -19.90 1.44
N THR A 393 13.80 -20.38 0.74
CA THR A 393 13.77 -21.65 -0.04
C THR A 393 13.31 -22.89 0.74
N ASN A 394 13.08 -22.79 2.05
CA ASN A 394 12.59 -23.87 2.92
C ASN A 394 11.19 -23.62 3.52
N THR A 395 10.42 -22.63 3.07
CA THR A 395 9.07 -22.36 3.60
C THR A 395 8.01 -22.42 2.51
N THR A 396 6.85 -22.99 2.84
CA THR A 396 5.70 -23.21 1.95
C THR A 396 4.88 -21.95 1.68
N ASP A 397 5.23 -20.81 2.26
CA ASP A 397 4.47 -19.56 2.13
C ASP A 397 4.96 -18.74 0.93
N GLY A 398 4.03 -18.38 0.05
CA GLY A 398 4.29 -17.54 -1.12
C GLY A 398 4.95 -16.19 -0.74
N GLY A 399 5.99 -15.80 -1.48
CA GLY A 399 6.95 -14.71 -1.24
C GLY A 399 6.41 -13.31 -0.91
N SER A 400 5.57 -13.19 0.10
CA SER A 400 5.09 -11.90 0.64
C SER A 400 6.05 -11.39 1.72
N THR A 401 6.35 -10.08 1.72
CA THR A 401 7.13 -9.42 2.78
C THR A 401 6.48 -9.55 4.16
N THR A 402 5.16 -9.80 4.22
CA THR A 402 4.43 -10.06 5.47
C THR A 402 5.05 -11.17 6.30
N SER A 403 5.69 -12.11 5.66
CA SER A 403 6.32 -13.27 6.29
C SER A 403 7.70 -12.97 6.91
N LEU A 404 8.30 -11.82 6.62
CA LEU A 404 9.49 -11.29 7.28
C LEU A 404 9.12 -10.25 8.37
N GLY A 405 7.96 -10.39 9.01
CA GLY A 405 7.48 -9.41 9.98
C GLY A 405 7.18 -8.04 9.35
N GLY A 406 6.93 -7.99 8.04
CA GLY A 406 6.74 -6.75 7.28
C GLY A 406 8.04 -6.07 6.84
N ALA A 407 9.21 -6.61 7.18
CA ALA A 407 10.48 -6.03 6.78
C ALA A 407 10.75 -6.22 5.28
N ILE A 408 11.24 -5.15 4.64
CA ILE A 408 11.80 -5.17 3.30
C ILE A 408 13.33 -5.36 3.48
N PRO A 409 13.94 -6.47 3.05
CA PRO A 409 15.31 -6.84 3.45
C PRO A 409 16.40 -6.09 2.65
N VAL A 410 16.28 -4.78 2.49
CA VAL A 410 17.19 -3.95 1.68
C VAL A 410 18.55 -3.71 2.34
N PHE A 411 18.64 -3.94 3.65
CA PHE A 411 19.89 -3.78 4.42
C PHE A 411 20.72 -5.06 4.46
N ASP A 412 20.21 -6.17 3.93
CA ASP A 412 20.99 -7.39 3.74
C ASP A 412 22.09 -7.13 2.69
N PRO A 413 23.36 -7.41 2.99
CA PRO A 413 24.47 -7.20 2.04
C PRO A 413 24.32 -8.00 0.73
N GLU A 414 23.64 -9.16 0.76
CA GLU A 414 23.41 -9.96 -0.44
C GLU A 414 22.35 -9.37 -1.39
N PHE A 415 21.54 -8.44 -0.92
CA PHE A 415 20.48 -7.85 -1.75
C PHE A 415 21.04 -7.09 -2.96
N GLU A 416 22.18 -6.44 -2.83
CA GLU A 416 22.81 -5.70 -3.94
C GLU A 416 23.25 -6.65 -5.07
N SER A 417 23.96 -7.74 -4.74
CA SER A 417 24.35 -8.74 -5.72
C SER A 417 23.16 -9.44 -6.37
N PHE A 418 22.10 -9.68 -5.59
CA PHE A 418 20.86 -10.21 -6.12
C PHE A 418 20.20 -9.25 -7.12
N CYS A 419 20.19 -7.96 -6.85
CA CYS A 419 19.66 -6.95 -7.79
C CYS A 419 20.38 -7.00 -9.13
N ASP A 420 21.71 -7.13 -9.11
CA ASP A 420 22.52 -7.26 -10.32
C ASP A 420 22.17 -8.54 -11.11
N GLU A 421 22.16 -9.71 -10.45
CA GLU A 421 21.77 -10.99 -11.06
C GLU A 421 20.36 -10.92 -11.67
N ARG A 422 19.40 -10.35 -10.92
CA ARG A 422 18.00 -10.25 -11.34
C ARG A 422 17.86 -9.33 -12.56
N ALA A 423 18.48 -8.16 -12.54
CA ALA A 423 18.44 -7.23 -13.66
C ALA A 423 19.10 -7.84 -14.91
N CYS A 424 20.24 -8.51 -14.78
CA CYS A 424 20.87 -9.23 -15.88
C CYS A 424 19.89 -10.23 -16.54
N ALA A 425 19.17 -11.01 -15.74
CA ALA A 425 18.29 -12.06 -16.23
C ALA A 425 16.97 -11.52 -16.85
N VAL A 426 16.39 -10.48 -16.29
CA VAL A 426 15.02 -10.04 -16.61
C VAL A 426 14.99 -8.78 -17.43
N VAL A 427 15.95 -7.86 -17.20
CA VAL A 427 15.96 -6.53 -17.80
C VAL A 427 16.71 -6.53 -19.14
N SER A 428 17.89 -7.14 -19.22
CA SER A 428 18.73 -7.11 -20.41
C SER A 428 18.04 -7.59 -21.71
N PRO A 429 17.10 -8.57 -21.69
CA PRO A 429 16.44 -9.02 -22.92
C PRO A 429 15.58 -7.95 -23.61
N PHE A 430 15.22 -6.88 -22.90
CA PHE A 430 14.38 -5.81 -23.44
C PHE A 430 15.14 -4.53 -23.78
N ALA A 431 16.42 -4.42 -23.44
CA ALA A 431 17.20 -3.18 -23.48
C ALA A 431 17.20 -2.48 -24.86
N ASP A 432 17.08 -3.22 -25.95
CA ASP A 432 17.05 -2.69 -27.31
C ASP A 432 15.64 -2.62 -27.92
N ASN A 433 14.59 -2.97 -27.15
CA ASN A 433 13.23 -3.00 -27.64
C ASN A 433 12.60 -1.60 -27.64
N ARG A 434 12.57 -0.94 -28.77
CA ARG A 434 12.06 0.45 -28.91
C ARG A 434 10.57 0.63 -28.56
N ASN A 435 9.78 -0.45 -28.53
CA ASN A 435 8.38 -0.43 -28.09
C ASN A 435 8.25 -0.65 -26.57
N PHE A 436 9.36 -0.95 -25.89
CA PHE A 436 9.34 -1.07 -24.43
C PHE A 436 9.34 0.31 -23.80
N PHE A 437 8.31 0.58 -22.95
CA PHE A 437 8.13 1.88 -22.32
C PHE A 437 8.98 2.01 -21.06
N GLY A 438 8.94 0.97 -20.22
CA GLY A 438 9.72 1.03 -18.99
C GLY A 438 9.41 -0.05 -17.96
N TRP A 439 10.20 0.01 -16.88
CA TRP A 439 10.26 -0.95 -15.80
C TRP A 439 9.54 -0.47 -14.55
N MET A 440 8.72 -1.33 -13.97
CA MET A 440 8.30 -1.27 -12.58
C MET A 440 9.13 -2.28 -11.77
N SER A 441 9.64 -1.89 -10.61
CA SER A 441 10.55 -2.77 -9.85
C SER A 441 9.84 -3.85 -9.06
N ASP A 442 8.74 -3.50 -8.40
CA ASP A 442 7.91 -4.38 -7.60
C ASP A 442 6.46 -3.88 -7.60
N ASN A 443 5.60 -4.49 -6.80
CA ASN A 443 4.22 -4.08 -6.63
C ASN A 443 3.86 -3.96 -5.15
N GLU A 444 3.35 -2.79 -4.75
CA GLU A 444 2.72 -2.56 -3.45
C GLU A 444 3.60 -3.00 -2.27
N LEU A 445 4.87 -2.59 -2.29
CA LEU A 445 5.76 -2.86 -1.17
C LEU A 445 5.20 -2.27 0.13
N HIS A 446 5.48 -2.96 1.22
CA HIS A 446 4.97 -2.61 2.54
C HIS A 446 5.36 -1.18 2.93
N ALA A 447 4.35 -0.37 3.31
CA ALA A 447 4.50 1.06 3.54
C ALA A 447 3.82 1.52 4.84
N ASP A 448 3.76 0.63 5.83
CA ASP A 448 3.15 0.91 7.14
C ASP A 448 3.84 2.10 7.82
N PHE A 449 3.05 2.91 8.53
CA PHE A 449 3.59 4.03 9.32
C PHE A 449 4.54 3.56 10.41
N HIS A 450 4.34 2.36 10.96
CA HIS A 450 5.13 1.76 12.03
C HIS A 450 6.27 0.85 11.54
N LEU A 451 6.77 1.04 10.31
CA LEU A 451 7.90 0.24 9.82
C LEU A 451 9.10 0.28 10.76
N LEU A 452 9.45 1.44 11.33
CA LEU A 452 10.53 1.52 12.31
C LEU A 452 10.27 0.61 13.53
N ASP A 453 9.04 0.65 14.05
CA ASP A 453 8.65 -0.18 15.18
C ASP A 453 8.74 -1.68 14.86
N HIS A 454 8.32 -2.07 13.63
CA HIS A 454 8.45 -3.45 13.14
C HIS A 454 9.91 -3.89 13.05
N TYR A 455 10.81 -3.04 12.55
CA TYR A 455 12.22 -3.36 12.43
C TYR A 455 12.92 -3.43 13.78
N LEU A 456 12.57 -2.58 14.72
CA LEU A 456 13.07 -2.67 16.11
C LEU A 456 12.64 -3.95 16.83
N ALA A 457 11.55 -4.59 16.39
CA ALA A 457 11.01 -5.84 16.94
C ALA A 457 11.48 -7.10 16.22
N LEU A 458 12.26 -6.99 15.13
CA LEU A 458 12.72 -8.15 14.37
C LEU A 458 13.53 -9.13 15.21
N ASP A 459 13.46 -10.40 14.86
CA ASP A 459 14.31 -11.43 15.45
C ASP A 459 15.76 -11.29 14.96
N HIS A 460 16.59 -10.70 15.82
CA HIS A 460 18.02 -10.49 15.53
C HIS A 460 18.85 -11.79 15.47
N THR A 461 18.32 -12.93 15.92
CA THR A 461 18.98 -14.26 15.79
C THR A 461 18.83 -14.82 14.38
N ASN A 462 17.90 -14.29 13.59
CA ASN A 462 17.76 -14.60 12.19
C ASN A 462 18.84 -13.85 11.39
N SER A 463 19.75 -14.56 10.74
CA SER A 463 20.89 -13.98 10.02
C SER A 463 20.49 -12.96 8.95
N ILE A 464 19.33 -13.13 8.32
CA ILE A 464 18.81 -12.24 7.27
C ILE A 464 18.23 -10.95 7.86
N LEU A 465 17.50 -11.07 8.99
CA LEU A 465 16.83 -9.95 9.64
C LEU A 465 17.75 -9.16 10.58
N SER A 466 18.89 -9.74 10.97
CA SER A 466 19.85 -9.10 11.88
C SER A 466 20.38 -7.75 11.37
N TYR A 467 20.65 -7.65 10.07
CA TYR A 467 21.07 -6.37 9.45
C TYR A 467 19.98 -5.30 9.51
N SER A 468 18.74 -5.69 9.21
CA SER A 468 17.58 -4.79 9.30
C SER A 468 17.32 -4.33 10.75
N TYR A 469 17.40 -5.27 11.69
CA TYR A 469 17.29 -4.99 13.13
C TYR A 469 18.38 -4.00 13.60
N ALA A 470 19.65 -4.30 13.31
CA ALA A 470 20.75 -3.44 13.72
C ALA A 470 20.66 -2.04 13.10
N THR A 471 20.28 -1.95 11.83
CA THR A 471 20.08 -0.66 11.15
C THR A 471 18.99 0.19 11.81
N ALA A 472 17.87 -0.41 12.20
CA ALA A 472 16.80 0.31 12.89
C ALA A 472 17.25 0.87 14.24
N TRP A 473 17.96 0.08 15.05
CA TRP A 473 18.46 0.53 16.35
C TRP A 473 19.58 1.58 16.21
N THR A 474 20.47 1.44 15.21
CA THR A 474 21.48 2.44 14.91
C THR A 474 20.85 3.77 14.45
N PHE A 475 19.84 3.69 13.57
CA PHE A 475 19.07 4.85 13.13
C PHE A 475 18.40 5.55 14.30
N LEU A 476 17.76 4.81 15.20
CA LEU A 476 17.11 5.36 16.39
C LEU A 476 18.13 6.07 17.30
N SER A 477 19.29 5.43 17.56
CA SER A 477 20.38 6.00 18.35
C SER A 477 20.91 7.31 17.76
N PHE A 478 21.17 7.32 16.47
CA PHE A 478 21.61 8.50 15.74
C PHE A 478 20.55 9.62 15.79
N SER A 479 19.31 9.30 15.46
CA SER A 479 18.20 10.27 15.39
C SER A 479 17.85 10.88 16.77
N ALA A 480 17.97 10.10 17.83
CA ALA A 480 17.78 10.57 19.21
C ALA A 480 18.99 11.31 19.79
N GLY A 481 20.16 11.27 19.13
CA GLY A 481 21.39 11.91 19.58
C GLY A 481 21.97 11.31 20.87
N LYS A 482 21.66 10.04 21.18
CA LYS A 482 22.13 9.36 22.39
C LYS A 482 22.45 7.88 22.14
N LYS A 483 23.42 7.33 22.91
CA LYS A 483 23.84 5.93 22.76
C LYS A 483 22.80 4.94 23.30
N ASN A 484 22.21 5.27 24.43
CA ASN A 484 21.22 4.42 25.09
C ASN A 484 19.83 4.88 24.64
N VAL A 485 19.21 4.11 23.79
CA VAL A 485 17.90 4.40 23.24
C VAL A 485 16.92 3.31 23.62
N PHE A 486 15.69 3.73 23.81
CA PHE A 486 14.54 2.88 24.09
C PHE A 486 13.50 3.06 22.98
N TRP A 487 12.62 2.13 22.87
CA TRP A 487 11.51 2.24 21.94
C TRP A 487 10.63 3.48 22.18
N SER A 488 10.53 3.92 23.44
CA SER A 488 9.86 5.18 23.81
C SER A 488 10.50 6.45 23.23
N ASP A 489 11.70 6.36 22.68
CA ASP A 489 12.37 7.47 22.00
C ASP A 489 11.90 7.67 20.54
N VAL A 490 11.15 6.70 20.01
CA VAL A 490 10.65 6.76 18.63
C VAL A 490 9.60 7.86 18.49
N THR A 491 9.82 8.77 17.56
CA THR A 491 8.88 9.83 17.19
C THR A 491 8.23 9.55 15.84
N ASP A 492 7.13 10.23 15.54
CA ASP A 492 6.46 10.14 14.23
C ASP A 492 7.39 10.57 13.09
N GLU A 493 8.20 11.60 13.29
CA GLU A 493 9.20 12.06 12.32
C GLU A 493 10.28 11.01 12.06
N MET A 494 10.71 10.28 13.08
CA MET A 494 11.64 9.16 12.92
C MET A 494 11.02 8.01 12.12
N ARG A 495 9.73 7.72 12.32
CA ARG A 495 9.00 6.71 11.54
C ARG A 495 8.97 7.07 10.05
N LEU A 496 8.64 8.32 9.73
CA LEU A 496 8.63 8.81 8.34
C LEU A 496 10.02 8.75 7.71
N LYS A 497 11.05 9.23 8.42
CA LYS A 497 12.43 9.21 7.92
C LYS A 497 13.00 7.80 7.75
N PHE A 498 12.69 6.89 8.67
CA PHE A 498 13.14 5.49 8.54
C PHE A 498 12.48 4.79 7.36
N ARG A 499 11.18 5.01 7.14
CA ARG A 499 10.49 4.53 5.95
C ARG A 499 11.14 5.05 4.67
N ALA A 500 11.45 6.34 4.62
CA ALA A 500 12.18 6.93 3.50
C ALA A 500 13.60 6.37 3.34
N MET A 501 14.30 6.03 4.43
CA MET A 501 15.61 5.37 4.40
C MET A 501 15.53 3.99 3.74
N ILE A 502 14.52 3.19 4.08
CA ILE A 502 14.27 1.89 3.43
C ILE A 502 14.09 2.07 1.92
N TYR A 503 13.21 2.99 1.51
CA TYR A 503 12.93 3.25 0.11
C TYR A 503 14.13 3.89 -0.63
N ASN A 504 14.95 4.68 0.05
CA ASN A 504 16.20 5.22 -0.52
C ASN A 504 17.15 4.08 -0.89
N ARG A 505 17.42 3.18 0.05
CA ARG A 505 18.30 2.03 -0.20
C ARG A 505 17.73 1.14 -1.30
N TYR A 506 16.44 0.87 -1.24
CA TYR A 506 15.74 0.08 -2.25
C TYR A 506 15.89 0.67 -3.65
N PHE A 507 15.47 1.91 -3.86
CA PHE A 507 15.52 2.52 -5.19
C PHE A 507 16.95 2.75 -5.69
N LYS A 508 17.88 3.07 -4.81
CA LYS A 508 19.30 3.23 -5.16
C LYS A 508 19.87 1.95 -5.79
N LEU A 509 19.66 0.81 -5.15
CA LEU A 509 20.17 -0.48 -5.63
C LEU A 509 19.45 -0.96 -6.88
N VAL A 510 18.12 -0.93 -6.85
CA VAL A 510 17.29 -1.43 -7.95
C VAL A 510 17.43 -0.58 -9.21
N SER A 511 17.43 0.77 -9.09
CA SER A 511 17.61 1.64 -10.25
C SER A 511 19.00 1.50 -10.85
N ALA A 512 20.05 1.38 -10.02
CA ALA A 512 21.40 1.15 -10.49
C ALA A 512 21.51 -0.17 -11.26
N ALA A 513 20.91 -1.25 -10.74
CA ALA A 513 20.90 -2.54 -11.40
C ALA A 513 20.12 -2.50 -12.73
N ILE A 514 18.93 -1.89 -12.75
CA ILE A 514 18.15 -1.72 -13.99
C ILE A 514 18.96 -0.92 -15.02
N LYS A 515 19.46 0.25 -14.66
CA LYS A 515 20.17 1.15 -15.59
C LYS A 515 21.51 0.61 -16.07
N LYS A 516 22.13 -0.31 -15.34
CA LYS A 516 23.33 -1.04 -15.80
C LYS A 516 23.06 -1.92 -17.01
N TYR A 517 21.91 -2.60 -17.05
CA TYR A 517 21.54 -3.53 -18.11
C TYR A 517 20.56 -2.95 -19.16
N ASP A 518 19.88 -1.86 -18.79
CA ASP A 518 18.96 -1.13 -19.65
C ASP A 518 19.04 0.37 -19.35
N PRO A 519 20.00 1.09 -19.95
CA PRO A 519 20.14 2.53 -19.76
C PRO A 519 19.06 3.34 -20.50
N ASN A 520 18.28 2.71 -21.37
CA ASN A 520 17.42 3.38 -22.35
C ASN A 520 16.00 3.62 -21.85
N HIS A 521 15.42 2.63 -21.15
CA HIS A 521 13.98 2.68 -20.81
C HIS A 521 13.71 3.35 -19.46
N LEU A 522 12.47 3.81 -19.33
CA LEU A 522 12.01 4.52 -18.13
C LEU A 522 11.95 3.60 -16.91
N PHE A 523 12.27 4.14 -15.75
CA PHE A 523 12.06 3.49 -14.47
C PHE A 523 10.89 4.14 -13.73
N MET A 524 9.83 3.38 -13.46
CA MET A 524 8.56 3.86 -12.94
C MET A 524 8.35 3.57 -11.44
N GLY A 525 9.38 3.06 -10.73
CA GLY A 525 9.28 2.73 -9.31
C GLY A 525 8.47 1.47 -9.02
N SER A 526 7.84 1.38 -7.85
CA SER A 526 7.27 0.16 -7.28
C SER A 526 5.74 0.18 -7.09
N ARG A 527 5.00 0.95 -7.88
CA ARG A 527 3.53 1.00 -7.84
C ARG A 527 3.00 1.25 -6.41
N PHE A 528 3.18 2.48 -5.94
CA PHE A 528 3.00 2.87 -4.56
C PHE A 528 1.59 2.65 -3.99
N LEU A 529 1.55 2.17 -2.74
CA LEU A 529 0.39 2.21 -1.85
C LEU A 529 0.23 3.58 -1.15
N PRO A 530 -0.92 3.85 -0.48
CA PRO A 530 -1.18 5.11 0.23
C PRO A 530 -0.09 5.54 1.22
N GLY A 531 0.53 4.58 1.93
CA GLY A 531 1.62 4.87 2.85
C GLY A 531 2.86 5.49 2.20
N CYS A 532 3.07 5.25 0.89
CA CYS A 532 4.16 5.85 0.13
C CYS A 532 3.73 7.11 -0.61
N TYR A 533 2.67 7.05 -1.44
CA TYR A 533 2.33 8.19 -2.27
C TYR A 533 1.78 9.40 -1.49
N ARG A 534 1.38 9.23 -0.23
CA ARG A 534 0.99 10.32 0.68
C ARG A 534 2.14 10.83 1.55
N ASP A 535 3.32 10.24 1.45
CA ASP A 535 4.50 10.62 2.24
C ASP A 535 5.46 11.48 1.42
N GLU A 536 5.68 12.71 1.87
CA GLU A 536 6.65 13.63 1.25
C GLU A 536 8.05 13.04 1.20
N HIS A 537 8.52 12.42 2.30
CA HIS A 537 9.89 11.88 2.41
C HIS A 537 10.13 10.77 1.37
N VAL A 538 9.18 9.84 1.24
CA VAL A 538 9.26 8.74 0.26
C VAL A 538 9.19 9.28 -1.18
N ASN A 539 8.32 10.26 -1.46
CA ASN A 539 8.22 10.86 -2.79
C ASN A 539 9.48 11.64 -3.17
N ARG A 540 10.10 12.38 -2.24
CA ARG A 540 11.40 13.05 -2.47
C ARG A 540 12.47 12.03 -2.84
N VAL A 541 12.57 10.94 -2.10
CA VAL A 541 13.49 9.84 -2.39
C VAL A 541 13.21 9.21 -3.76
N ALA A 542 11.97 8.87 -4.05
CA ALA A 542 11.60 8.28 -5.33
C ALA A 542 11.97 9.18 -6.51
N GLY A 543 11.85 10.51 -6.35
CA GLY A 543 12.22 11.50 -7.35
C GLY A 543 13.70 11.52 -7.72
N GLU A 544 14.60 10.97 -6.87
CA GLU A 544 16.02 10.84 -7.19
C GLU A 544 16.29 9.73 -8.20
N TYR A 545 15.53 8.67 -8.14
CA TYR A 545 15.85 7.42 -8.83
C TYR A 545 14.86 7.04 -9.92
N CYS A 546 13.60 7.46 -9.80
CA CYS A 546 12.55 7.15 -10.76
C CYS A 546 12.41 8.24 -11.82
N ASP A 547 12.09 7.85 -13.05
CA ASP A 547 11.72 8.76 -14.14
C ASP A 547 10.24 9.16 -14.03
N ILE A 548 9.40 8.26 -13.53
CA ILE A 548 7.96 8.43 -13.30
C ILE A 548 7.61 7.81 -11.94
N ILE A 549 6.70 8.42 -11.19
CA ILE A 549 6.14 7.84 -9.96
C ILE A 549 4.89 7.04 -10.32
N SER A 550 4.91 5.73 -10.14
CA SER A 550 3.74 4.87 -10.35
C SER A 550 3.00 4.62 -9.03
N LEU A 551 1.66 4.68 -9.07
CA LEU A 551 0.84 4.46 -7.89
C LEU A 551 -0.46 3.71 -8.21
N ASN A 552 -0.88 2.85 -7.26
CA ASN A 552 -2.15 2.15 -7.26
C ASN A 552 -3.14 2.96 -6.43
N TYR A 553 -4.13 3.61 -7.09
CA TYR A 553 -4.94 4.62 -6.44
C TYR A 553 -6.43 4.29 -6.46
N TYR A 554 -6.88 3.61 -5.43
CA TYR A 554 -8.26 3.11 -5.30
C TYR A 554 -9.17 3.96 -4.38
N GLY A 555 -8.59 4.82 -3.57
CA GLY A 555 -9.28 5.46 -2.45
C GLY A 555 -10.36 6.48 -2.84
N ALA A 556 -10.33 7.06 -4.04
CA ALA A 556 -11.18 8.18 -4.44
C ALA A 556 -12.13 7.81 -5.58
N TRP A 557 -13.34 8.40 -5.58
CA TRP A 557 -14.24 8.43 -6.74
C TRP A 557 -13.75 9.40 -7.81
N THR A 558 -13.30 10.56 -7.37
CA THR A 558 -12.58 11.57 -8.17
C THR A 558 -11.20 11.76 -7.56
N PRO A 559 -10.10 11.70 -8.32
CA PRO A 559 -8.75 11.91 -7.79
C PRO A 559 -8.60 13.22 -7.02
N GLU A 560 -7.92 13.16 -5.87
CA GLU A 560 -7.73 14.30 -4.98
C GLU A 560 -6.72 15.29 -5.59
N SER A 561 -7.14 16.57 -5.82
CA SER A 561 -6.30 17.62 -6.43
C SER A 561 -4.98 17.81 -5.68
N ASP A 562 -5.08 17.97 -4.35
CA ASP A 562 -3.92 18.23 -3.49
C ASP A 562 -2.90 17.09 -3.54
N LEU A 563 -3.39 15.85 -3.50
CA LEU A 563 -2.54 14.68 -3.58
C LEU A 563 -1.82 14.60 -4.93
N MET A 564 -2.57 14.78 -6.03
CA MET A 564 -1.99 14.74 -7.38
C MET A 564 -0.91 15.82 -7.58
N ALA A 565 -1.16 17.03 -7.10
CA ALA A 565 -0.18 18.10 -7.12
C ALA A 565 1.04 17.79 -6.24
N ASN A 566 0.81 17.25 -5.03
CA ASN A 566 1.87 16.97 -4.07
C ASN A 566 2.82 15.85 -4.54
N ILE A 567 2.35 14.82 -5.23
CA ILE A 567 3.23 13.80 -5.80
C ILE A 567 4.30 14.44 -6.69
N THR A 568 3.90 15.28 -7.63
CA THR A 568 4.85 16.00 -8.51
C THR A 568 5.67 17.02 -7.75
N ARG A 569 5.05 17.77 -6.82
CA ARG A 569 5.74 18.79 -6.02
C ARG A 569 6.88 18.20 -5.19
N TRP A 570 6.64 17.07 -4.54
CA TRP A 570 7.62 16.42 -3.67
C TRP A 570 8.70 15.67 -4.44
N SER A 571 8.31 14.93 -5.48
CA SER A 571 9.24 14.11 -6.25
C SER A 571 10.01 14.89 -7.33
N GLY A 572 9.46 15.98 -7.83
CA GLY A 572 9.96 16.66 -9.02
C GLY A 572 9.75 15.84 -10.31
N ARG A 573 8.93 14.80 -10.27
CA ARG A 573 8.69 13.88 -11.38
C ARG A 573 7.21 13.83 -11.76
N PRO A 574 6.89 13.44 -13.01
CA PRO A 574 5.52 13.09 -13.36
C PRO A 574 5.10 11.81 -12.68
N PHE A 575 3.78 11.56 -12.69
CA PHE A 575 3.23 10.33 -12.15
C PHE A 575 2.28 9.65 -13.15
N VAL A 576 2.06 8.35 -12.92
CA VAL A 576 1.09 7.51 -13.62
C VAL A 576 0.27 6.72 -12.62
N ILE A 577 -1.06 6.64 -12.82
CA ILE A 577 -1.93 5.77 -12.03
C ILE A 577 -1.91 4.38 -12.65
N THR A 578 -1.36 3.40 -11.95
CA THR A 578 -1.13 2.04 -12.48
C THR A 578 -2.18 1.02 -12.09
N GLU A 579 -3.10 1.36 -11.17
CA GLU A 579 -4.29 0.56 -10.88
C GLU A 579 -5.44 1.44 -10.40
N TRP A 580 -6.60 1.24 -11.01
CA TRP A 580 -7.89 1.79 -10.63
C TRP A 580 -9.01 1.09 -11.41
N TYR A 581 -10.17 0.86 -10.81
CA TYR A 581 -11.35 0.27 -11.45
C TYR A 581 -12.61 0.49 -10.62
N ALA A 582 -13.77 0.23 -11.24
CA ALA A 582 -15.05 0.02 -10.57
C ALA A 582 -15.63 -1.34 -10.95
N LYS A 583 -16.52 -1.88 -10.10
CA LYS A 583 -17.20 -3.18 -10.22
C LYS A 583 -18.67 -2.97 -10.51
N GLY A 584 -19.23 -3.61 -11.55
CA GLY A 584 -20.66 -3.56 -11.88
C GLY A 584 -21.42 -4.72 -11.25
N MET A 585 -22.61 -4.43 -10.69
CA MET A 585 -23.46 -5.45 -10.06
C MET A 585 -24.34 -6.20 -11.07
N ASP A 586 -24.59 -5.62 -12.24
CA ASP A 586 -25.41 -6.19 -13.32
C ASP A 586 -24.87 -7.50 -13.90
N VAL A 587 -23.60 -7.81 -13.65
CA VAL A 587 -22.95 -9.07 -14.06
C VAL A 587 -22.81 -10.09 -12.93
N CYS A 588 -23.24 -9.77 -11.73
CA CYS A 588 -23.20 -10.67 -10.57
C CYS A 588 -24.41 -11.61 -10.60
N ASN A 589 -24.23 -12.83 -11.12
CA ASN A 589 -25.28 -13.81 -11.28
C ASN A 589 -24.74 -15.25 -11.16
N GLU A 590 -25.61 -16.25 -11.24
CA GLU A 590 -25.24 -17.67 -11.12
C GLU A 590 -24.27 -18.15 -12.21
N THR A 591 -24.32 -17.55 -13.40
CA THR A 591 -23.44 -17.92 -14.53
C THR A 591 -22.01 -17.43 -14.33
N THR A 592 -21.85 -16.17 -13.92
CA THR A 592 -20.52 -15.56 -13.69
C THR A 592 -19.95 -15.95 -12.34
N ARG A 593 -20.81 -16.20 -11.35
CA ARG A 593 -20.45 -16.45 -9.95
C ARG A 593 -19.69 -15.31 -9.28
N LEU A 594 -19.68 -14.12 -9.91
CA LEU A 594 -19.13 -12.92 -9.33
C LEU A 594 -20.07 -12.40 -8.23
N THR A 595 -19.50 -11.89 -7.15
CA THR A 595 -20.24 -11.30 -6.03
C THR A 595 -19.85 -9.87 -5.74
N ASN A 596 -18.71 -9.43 -6.24
CA ASN A 596 -18.09 -8.13 -5.94
C ASN A 596 -17.84 -7.86 -4.44
N ASP A 597 -17.93 -8.88 -3.58
CA ASP A 597 -17.71 -8.78 -2.13
C ASP A 597 -16.24 -8.42 -1.77
N THR A 598 -15.35 -8.54 -2.74
CA THR A 598 -13.90 -8.34 -2.58
C THR A 598 -13.35 -7.36 -3.61
N GLY A 599 -12.09 -6.94 -3.41
CA GLY A 599 -11.38 -6.04 -4.31
C GLY A 599 -11.58 -4.56 -3.99
N ALA A 600 -10.52 -3.77 -4.23
CA ALA A 600 -10.38 -2.39 -3.80
C ALA A 600 -11.22 -1.36 -4.57
N GLY A 601 -11.71 -1.69 -5.77
CA GLY A 601 -12.51 -0.79 -6.61
C GLY A 601 -13.90 -0.51 -6.05
N TRP A 602 -14.48 0.62 -6.45
CA TRP A 602 -15.85 0.98 -6.12
C TRP A 602 -16.86 0.00 -6.73
N THR A 603 -17.96 -0.24 -6.05
CA THR A 603 -19.10 -1.01 -6.55
C THR A 603 -20.18 -0.06 -7.04
N VAL A 604 -20.66 -0.26 -8.27
CA VAL A 604 -21.74 0.49 -8.94
C VAL A 604 -22.79 -0.48 -9.48
N GLY A 605 -23.94 0.02 -9.91
CA GLY A 605 -25.05 -0.82 -10.37
C GLY A 605 -24.79 -1.52 -11.71
N THR A 606 -24.13 -0.83 -12.68
CA THR A 606 -24.10 -1.26 -14.10
C THR A 606 -22.74 -1.05 -14.76
N GLN A 607 -22.52 -1.73 -15.92
CA GLN A 607 -21.35 -1.50 -16.78
C GLN A 607 -21.31 -0.07 -17.33
N LYS A 608 -22.47 0.54 -17.57
CA LYS A 608 -22.57 1.94 -17.97
C LYS A 608 -22.04 2.87 -16.88
N GLU A 609 -22.37 2.63 -15.62
CA GLU A 609 -21.85 3.41 -14.49
C GLU A 609 -20.35 3.18 -14.24
N ARG A 610 -19.81 2.00 -14.59
CA ARG A 610 -18.36 1.79 -14.68
C ARG A 610 -17.72 2.73 -15.72
N GLY A 611 -18.38 2.94 -16.86
CA GLY A 611 -18.00 3.92 -17.88
C GLY A 611 -18.06 5.36 -17.36
N PHE A 612 -19.05 5.72 -16.57
CA PHE A 612 -19.14 7.03 -15.92
C PHE A 612 -17.99 7.25 -14.93
N PHE A 613 -17.66 6.23 -14.14
CA PHE A 613 -16.49 6.26 -13.28
C PHE A 613 -15.20 6.47 -14.08
N TYR A 614 -15.03 5.77 -15.20
CA TYR A 614 -13.88 5.92 -16.10
C TYR A 614 -13.72 7.36 -16.58
N HIS A 615 -14.81 7.97 -17.05
CA HIS A 615 -14.80 9.37 -17.48
C HIS A 615 -14.43 10.31 -16.33
N ASN A 616 -15.14 10.22 -15.22
CA ASN A 616 -14.95 11.09 -14.06
C ASN A 616 -13.50 11.08 -13.55
N TYR A 617 -12.94 9.90 -13.43
CA TYR A 617 -11.59 9.70 -12.93
C TYR A 617 -10.53 10.18 -13.92
N ALA A 618 -10.64 9.78 -15.18
CA ALA A 618 -9.69 10.14 -16.22
C ALA A 618 -9.71 11.65 -16.52
N LEU A 619 -10.88 12.30 -16.60
CA LEU A 619 -11.00 13.75 -16.80
C LEU A 619 -10.22 14.53 -15.74
N LYS A 620 -10.28 14.10 -14.47
CA LYS A 620 -9.51 14.71 -13.40
C LYS A 620 -8.00 14.55 -13.58
N LEU A 621 -7.56 13.37 -14.01
CA LEU A 621 -6.14 13.12 -14.28
C LEU A 621 -5.63 13.95 -15.47
N LEU A 622 -6.43 14.11 -16.53
CA LEU A 622 -6.07 14.92 -17.70
C LEU A 622 -5.85 16.40 -17.37
N GLN A 623 -6.55 16.91 -16.36
CA GLN A 623 -6.34 18.27 -15.84
C GLN A 623 -4.97 18.40 -15.13
N CYS A 624 -4.46 17.32 -14.54
CA CYS A 624 -3.20 17.36 -13.78
C CYS A 624 -1.99 17.41 -14.71
N LYS A 625 -1.26 18.53 -14.74
CA LYS A 625 -0.06 18.71 -15.59
C LYS A 625 1.09 17.76 -15.26
N GLY A 626 1.10 17.20 -14.04
CA GLY A 626 2.05 16.17 -13.60
C GLY A 626 1.67 14.75 -14.00
N CYS A 627 0.42 14.49 -14.37
CA CYS A 627 -0.04 13.17 -14.78
C CYS A 627 0.31 12.89 -16.25
N VAL A 628 1.00 11.77 -16.51
CA VAL A 628 1.41 11.37 -17.87
C VAL A 628 0.68 10.12 -18.36
N GLY A 629 -0.27 9.61 -17.59
CA GLY A 629 -1.08 8.47 -18.02
C GLY A 629 -1.81 7.75 -16.90
N PHE A 630 -2.55 6.75 -17.31
CA PHE A 630 -3.30 5.86 -16.42
C PHE A 630 -3.45 4.46 -17.02
N ASP A 631 -3.47 3.45 -16.16
CA ASP A 631 -3.62 2.04 -16.50
C ASP A 631 -4.89 1.49 -15.83
N TRP A 632 -5.93 1.11 -16.61
CA TRP A 632 -7.13 0.48 -16.10
C TRP A 632 -6.86 -0.94 -15.62
N PHE A 633 -7.30 -1.30 -14.43
CA PHE A 633 -7.13 -2.63 -13.84
C PHE A 633 -8.46 -3.40 -13.90
N LYS A 634 -8.71 -4.27 -14.88
CA LYS A 634 -7.74 -4.90 -15.81
C LYS A 634 -8.42 -5.45 -17.08
N MET A 635 -7.72 -6.29 -17.86
CA MET A 635 -8.31 -6.94 -19.03
C MET A 635 -9.42 -7.93 -18.67
N TRP A 636 -9.18 -8.83 -17.74
CA TRP A 636 -10.06 -9.93 -17.40
C TRP A 636 -10.79 -9.73 -16.07
N ASP A 637 -12.03 -10.20 -16.00
CA ASP A 637 -12.63 -10.51 -14.70
C ASP A 637 -11.82 -11.58 -14.00
N ASN A 638 -11.82 -11.56 -12.68
CA ASN A 638 -11.29 -12.69 -11.94
C ASN A 638 -12.20 -13.91 -12.12
N ASP A 639 -11.61 -15.10 -12.10
CA ASP A 639 -12.33 -16.35 -12.15
C ASP A 639 -12.57 -16.85 -10.72
N PRO A 640 -13.83 -16.88 -10.24
CA PRO A 640 -14.14 -17.33 -8.89
C PRO A 640 -13.72 -18.78 -8.61
N ASP A 641 -13.58 -19.61 -9.66
CA ASP A 641 -13.19 -21.01 -9.56
C ASP A 641 -11.65 -21.19 -9.54
N ASN A 642 -10.88 -20.14 -9.77
CA ASN A 642 -9.44 -20.20 -9.72
C ASN A 642 -8.92 -20.07 -8.28
N GLU A 643 -8.71 -21.19 -7.59
CA GLU A 643 -8.19 -21.23 -6.22
C GLU A 643 -6.78 -20.63 -6.06
N LYS A 644 -6.03 -20.50 -7.16
CA LYS A 644 -4.71 -19.85 -7.19
C LYS A 644 -4.78 -18.32 -7.30
N ALA A 645 -5.97 -17.78 -7.56
CA ALA A 645 -6.16 -16.33 -7.59
C ALA A 645 -6.14 -15.76 -6.17
N ASP A 646 -5.68 -14.53 -6.06
CA ASP A 646 -5.71 -13.78 -4.81
C ASP A 646 -7.14 -13.76 -4.24
N TRP A 647 -7.32 -14.34 -3.07
CA TRP A 647 -8.60 -14.46 -2.39
C TRP A 647 -9.24 -13.10 -2.04
N THR A 648 -8.40 -12.05 -1.87
CA THR A 648 -8.86 -10.70 -1.51
C THR A 648 -9.61 -10.00 -2.64
N ASN A 649 -9.61 -10.59 -3.85
CA ASN A 649 -10.26 -9.98 -5.00
C ASN A 649 -10.83 -10.99 -6.02
N ARG A 650 -10.90 -12.27 -5.64
CA ARG A 650 -11.28 -13.39 -6.53
C ARG A 650 -12.65 -13.22 -7.20
N ASN A 651 -13.63 -12.66 -6.50
CA ASN A 651 -15.02 -12.57 -6.94
C ASN A 651 -15.39 -11.20 -7.53
N ALA A 652 -14.39 -10.44 -8.03
CA ALA A 652 -14.60 -9.06 -8.47
C ALA A 652 -14.68 -8.92 -10.00
N ASN A 653 -15.70 -8.18 -10.47
CA ASN A 653 -15.82 -7.69 -11.83
C ASN A 653 -14.84 -6.53 -12.04
N LYS A 654 -13.70 -6.80 -12.65
CA LYS A 654 -12.65 -5.82 -12.94
C LYS A 654 -12.41 -5.62 -14.43
N GLY A 655 -12.69 -6.69 -15.17
CA GLY A 655 -12.35 -6.82 -16.58
C GLY A 655 -13.08 -5.86 -17.50
N ILE A 656 -12.50 -5.67 -18.68
CA ILE A 656 -13.24 -5.28 -19.87
C ILE A 656 -13.85 -6.51 -20.55
N TYR A 657 -13.34 -7.71 -20.21
CA TYR A 657 -13.90 -9.01 -20.61
C TYR A 657 -14.26 -9.85 -19.38
N ASN A 658 -15.31 -10.67 -19.54
CA ASN A 658 -15.60 -11.73 -18.60
C ASN A 658 -14.66 -12.94 -18.82
N THR A 659 -14.80 -13.99 -18.00
CA THR A 659 -13.94 -15.20 -18.09
C THR A 659 -14.12 -16.02 -19.36
N GLN A 660 -15.11 -15.70 -20.23
CA GLN A 660 -15.39 -16.34 -21.50
C GLN A 660 -14.94 -15.48 -22.72
N TYR A 661 -14.16 -14.43 -22.46
CA TYR A 661 -13.72 -13.48 -23.48
C TYR A 661 -14.89 -12.76 -24.18
N GLN A 662 -15.93 -12.42 -23.40
CA GLN A 662 -17.03 -11.59 -23.87
C GLN A 662 -16.85 -10.19 -23.31
N GLU A 663 -16.86 -9.22 -24.22
CA GLU A 663 -16.60 -7.80 -23.92
C GLU A 663 -17.79 -7.15 -23.21
N TYR A 664 -17.50 -6.28 -22.26
CA TYR A 664 -18.46 -5.39 -21.62
C TYR A 664 -18.65 -4.12 -22.44
N PHE A 665 -19.46 -4.21 -23.47
CA PHE A 665 -19.56 -3.21 -24.54
C PHE A 665 -19.94 -1.80 -24.03
N GLU A 666 -20.79 -1.68 -23.02
CA GLU A 666 -21.13 -0.36 -22.45
C GLU A 666 -19.93 0.32 -21.80
N LEU A 667 -19.08 -0.45 -21.09
CA LEU A 667 -17.85 0.04 -20.50
C LEU A 667 -16.82 0.42 -21.58
N THR A 668 -16.55 -0.48 -22.52
CA THR A 668 -15.51 -0.26 -23.54
C THR A 668 -15.88 0.85 -24.52
N SER A 669 -17.17 1.02 -24.83
CA SER A 669 -17.65 2.18 -25.61
C SER A 669 -17.41 3.50 -24.90
N ALA A 670 -17.63 3.58 -23.59
CA ALA A 670 -17.32 4.76 -22.81
C ALA A 670 -15.80 5.02 -22.77
N MET A 671 -14.99 3.97 -22.58
CA MET A 671 -13.52 4.07 -22.63
C MET A 671 -13.04 4.60 -23.98
N LYS A 672 -13.54 4.02 -25.06
CA LYS A 672 -13.24 4.46 -26.43
C LYS A 672 -13.54 5.94 -26.61
N TYR A 673 -14.74 6.36 -26.23
CA TYR A 673 -15.21 7.73 -26.42
C TYR A 673 -14.30 8.74 -25.71
N LEU A 674 -13.90 8.47 -24.48
CA LEU A 674 -12.95 9.33 -23.76
C LEU A 674 -11.54 9.24 -24.36
N ASN A 675 -11.04 8.03 -24.63
CA ASN A 675 -9.66 7.82 -25.07
C ASN A 675 -9.33 8.54 -26.40
N MET A 676 -10.30 8.62 -27.32
CA MET A 676 -10.16 9.34 -28.58
C MET A 676 -10.07 10.87 -28.40
N ASN A 677 -10.57 11.39 -27.28
CA ASN A 677 -10.61 12.82 -26.99
C ASN A 677 -9.48 13.30 -26.05
N VAL A 678 -8.57 12.41 -25.60
CA VAL A 678 -7.55 12.71 -24.57
C VAL A 678 -6.70 13.93 -24.93
N TYR A 679 -6.16 13.98 -26.15
CA TYR A 679 -5.25 15.08 -26.51
C TYR A 679 -5.97 16.42 -26.67
N SER A 680 -7.16 16.44 -27.27
CA SER A 680 -7.98 17.66 -27.36
C SER A 680 -8.51 18.13 -26.00
N LEU A 681 -8.78 17.19 -25.07
CA LEU A 681 -9.11 17.52 -23.69
C LEU A 681 -7.93 18.14 -22.94
N ILE A 682 -6.72 17.59 -23.10
CA ILE A 682 -5.51 18.18 -22.52
C ILE A 682 -5.31 19.61 -23.05
N GLU A 683 -5.44 19.80 -24.36
CA GLU A 683 -5.33 21.14 -24.96
C GLU A 683 -6.41 22.10 -24.44
N HIS A 684 -7.64 21.61 -24.25
CA HIS A 684 -8.72 22.37 -23.67
C HIS A 684 -8.42 22.80 -22.22
N PHE A 685 -8.02 21.84 -21.37
CA PHE A 685 -7.71 22.12 -19.96
C PHE A 685 -6.45 22.99 -19.77
N ASP A 686 -5.49 22.91 -20.65
CA ASP A 686 -4.28 23.75 -20.57
C ASP A 686 -4.52 25.21 -21.00
N LYS A 687 -5.63 25.50 -21.72
CA LYS A 687 -6.02 26.84 -22.15
C LYS A 687 -6.96 27.54 -21.15
N HIS A 688 -7.66 26.79 -20.35
CA HIS A 688 -8.70 27.29 -19.41
C HIS A 688 -8.36 26.96 -17.97
#